data_d5f2d2aee819a11123a9a3a5bad9184f
#
_entry.id   d5f2d2aee819a11123a9a3a5bad9184f
#
_cell.length_a   1.000
_cell.length_b   1.000
_cell.length_c   1.000
_cell.angle_alpha   90.00
_cell.angle_beta   90.00
_cell.angle_gamma   90.00
#
_symmetry.space_group_name_H-M   'P 1'
#
loop_
_entity.id
_entity.type
_entity.pdbx_description
1 polymer ?
#
loop_
_entity_poly.entity_id
_entity_poly.type
_entity_poly.pdbx_seq_one_letter_code
_entity_poly.pdbx_strand_id
1 'polypeptide(L)'
;MLSATAQTNNATMGQADDNSAFTFTESQLGEDDDAVQSVAALTSSTNDIYLSNVGYLFSPMRFKVRGYDSKYNDVYINGVQMNDMETGRFSYGMVGGLNHATKNQEGVSPFEDNRFAFAPIGGASNINMRASQYATGSNLTFSVCNRNYLARAIFTHSTGMMDNGWALTFSLAYRWANEGVIEGTFYNSLGGFLSAEKQFNDQHSLSMSFFAVPTERAQQGAATEETYALAGSHYYNPYWGYQNGVKRNARVVNTFEPTGIVTWDFDIDEYRKLTTTAAMKYSQYGTTALGWNGNAADPRPDYYKKLPSSAYNVWDLDYSPTADEVSSYMDIYDHFTSAKANRQIDWDMMYFANQQGNAQGLDALYYVEERHNDQAALNLSSTWSHTINNYNRYNLGVNASTTKGMHYKTMSDLLGANSYTDIDKFAARDNGLTNPIIQNDLRNPNRQISEGDVFGYNYNIYVNKARAWGQYLYTYGPLRAVVSGQINGTTIEREGLMQNGRAAERSYGSSGVAKFLGGGGKATLSWRINPSNVLTLNSSYQREAPLAYNSFVANRIKNDFVHGLSTEGIFNNELSYSLTTARFTARLSGYYTRFTDQVEQTAFYNDSEARFTYLTMRGVEKEHYGIEAAAIWNVTSALSFTFIGSMGDALYTNNPYATITYESQDEVSMTYTNPVTKKQDALLVIADGCRVSSTPLTALSLGIDYNVNGWFFGANVNYYDRVYVDFSEFRRLSNILTPYISSGAVDANGNPSFGVDEATLATNGGILYNEDGSIYKAQTAEQTRVKGGFLVDLNVGRYIRLKNGRSLSLNLTVNNLLNNTNMSTGGYEQNRGDYYYDNGEQGDARTYVFSKNPKLYYANAFNAFFNVAYKF
;
A
#
# COMPACT_ATOMS: atom_id res chain seq x y z
N MET A 1 18.55 2.10 38.63
CA MET A 1 19.79 1.39 38.20
C MET A 1 19.48 0.13 37.41
N LEU A 2 18.55 0.11 36.46
CA LEU A 2 18.19 -1.06 35.63
C LEU A 2 17.89 -0.70 34.18
N SER A 3 18.15 0.55 33.79
CA SER A 3 18.12 0.97 32.36
C SER A 3 19.51 0.91 31.67
N ALA A 4 20.57 0.62 32.41
CA ALA A 4 21.94 0.61 31.90
C ALA A 4 22.42 -0.75 31.35
N THR A 5 21.73 -1.86 31.65
CA THR A 5 22.14 -3.19 31.16
C THR A 5 21.52 -3.61 29.83
N ALA A 6 20.46 -2.96 29.38
CA ALA A 6 19.92 -3.15 28.02
C ALA A 6 20.71 -2.37 26.94
N GLN A 7 21.33 -1.26 27.32
CA GLN A 7 22.13 -0.44 26.39
C GLN A 7 23.53 -1.02 26.07
N THR A 8 24.08 -1.90 26.89
CA THR A 8 25.43 -2.45 26.65
C THR A 8 25.47 -3.62 25.69
N ASN A 9 24.38 -4.34 25.45
CA ASN A 9 24.31 -5.38 24.40
C ASN A 9 23.95 -4.81 23.01
N ASN A 10 23.26 -3.67 22.95
CA ASN A 10 22.97 -3.00 21.68
C ASN A 10 24.15 -2.21 21.11
N ALA A 11 25.14 -1.82 21.92
CA ALA A 11 26.26 -1.01 21.45
C ALA A 11 27.28 -1.78 20.58
N THR A 12 27.31 -3.11 20.65
CA THR A 12 28.14 -3.95 19.76
C THR A 12 27.38 -4.44 18.53
N MET A 13 26.06 -4.58 18.59
CA MET A 13 25.21 -4.81 17.41
C MET A 13 25.00 -3.52 16.59
N GLY A 14 24.82 -2.38 17.22
CA GLY A 14 24.49 -1.12 16.55
C GLY A 14 25.51 -0.57 15.58
N GLN A 15 26.75 -1.03 15.58
CA GLN A 15 27.77 -0.59 14.58
C GLN A 15 27.86 -1.50 13.35
N ALA A 16 27.39 -2.74 13.46
CA ALA A 16 27.30 -3.66 12.32
C ALA A 16 25.93 -3.57 11.62
N ASP A 17 24.88 -3.32 12.38
CA ASP A 17 23.50 -3.19 11.92
C ASP A 17 23.25 -1.93 11.06
N ASP A 18 24.06 -0.88 11.20
CA ASP A 18 23.86 0.37 10.46
C ASP A 18 23.83 0.16 8.92
N ASN A 19 24.50 -0.87 8.40
CA ASN A 19 24.54 -1.13 6.97
C ASN A 19 23.53 -2.20 6.51
N SER A 20 23.20 -3.18 7.32
CA SER A 20 22.23 -4.23 6.96
C SER A 20 20.79 -3.73 7.09
N ALA A 21 20.45 -3.02 8.15
CA ALA A 21 19.14 -2.38 8.32
C ALA A 21 18.84 -1.39 7.19
N PHE A 22 19.84 -0.64 6.73
CA PHE A 22 19.74 0.25 5.57
C PHE A 22 19.40 -0.47 4.27
N THR A 23 19.98 -1.63 4.07
CA THR A 23 19.78 -2.44 2.86
C THR A 23 18.34 -2.90 2.71
N PHE A 24 17.68 -3.25 3.81
CA PHE A 24 16.33 -3.78 3.81
C PHE A 24 15.26 -2.71 3.70
N THR A 25 15.40 -1.62 4.42
CA THR A 25 14.51 -0.46 4.32
C THR A 25 14.40 0.02 2.87
N GLU A 26 15.47 -0.10 2.10
CA GLU A 26 15.51 0.37 0.73
C GLU A 26 14.89 -0.58 -0.29
N SER A 27 14.94 -1.90 -0.09
CA SER A 27 14.18 -2.84 -0.94
C SER A 27 12.67 -2.64 -0.76
N GLN A 28 12.27 -2.11 0.38
CA GLN A 28 10.89 -1.78 0.72
C GLN A 28 10.46 -0.39 0.22
N LEU A 29 11.40 0.57 0.19
CA LEU A 29 11.17 1.93 -0.30
C LEU A 29 11.08 2.04 -1.83
N GLY A 30 11.59 1.05 -2.57
CA GLY A 30 11.61 1.06 -4.03
C GLY A 30 10.34 0.54 -4.70
N GLU A 31 9.38 0.02 -3.93
CA GLU A 31 8.17 -0.61 -4.46
C GLU A 31 6.95 0.28 -4.20
N ASP A 32 6.89 1.40 -4.91
CA ASP A 32 5.80 2.36 -4.82
C ASP A 32 4.58 1.95 -5.66
N ASP A 33 4.00 0.82 -5.40
CA ASP A 33 2.55 0.69 -5.55
C ASP A 33 1.97 0.99 -4.17
N ASP A 34 1.31 2.13 -4.01
CA ASP A 34 0.77 2.62 -2.73
C ASP A 34 -0.11 1.60 -2.01
N ALA A 35 -0.66 0.64 -2.75
CA ALA A 35 -1.46 -0.45 -2.23
C ALA A 35 -0.66 -1.57 -1.56
N VAL A 36 0.66 -1.66 -1.73
CA VAL A 36 1.45 -2.85 -1.42
C VAL A 36 2.68 -2.58 -0.55
N GLN A 37 2.74 -1.44 0.15
CA GLN A 37 3.86 -1.12 1.04
C GLN A 37 3.93 -2.07 2.23
N SER A 38 5.11 -2.63 2.49
CA SER A 38 5.35 -3.41 3.70
C SER A 38 5.50 -2.48 4.90
N VAL A 39 4.54 -2.55 5.79
CA VAL A 39 4.48 -1.78 7.05
C VAL A 39 5.58 -2.18 8.03
N ALA A 40 6.14 -3.36 7.86
CA ALA A 40 7.09 -3.95 8.79
C ALA A 40 8.42 -3.17 8.92
N ALA A 41 8.81 -2.40 7.88
CA ALA A 41 10.03 -1.57 7.93
C ALA A 41 9.99 -0.47 8.99
N LEU A 42 8.80 0.08 9.27
CA LEU A 42 8.62 1.19 10.21
C LEU A 42 8.80 0.79 11.67
N THR A 43 8.49 -0.45 11.97
CA THR A 43 8.55 -0.96 13.34
C THR A 43 9.90 -1.58 13.70
N SER A 44 10.85 -1.65 12.77
CA SER A 44 12.17 -2.25 13.00
C SER A 44 13.00 -1.55 14.08
N SER A 45 12.72 -0.28 14.38
CA SER A 45 13.40 0.51 15.41
C SER A 45 12.75 0.38 16.81
N THR A 46 11.83 -0.57 17.02
CA THR A 46 11.18 -0.80 18.31
C THR A 46 12.05 -1.66 19.23
N ASN A 47 11.76 -1.58 20.53
CA ASN A 47 12.36 -2.49 21.52
C ASN A 47 11.73 -3.89 21.50
N ASP A 48 10.70 -4.11 20.70
CA ASP A 48 10.02 -5.38 20.56
C ASP A 48 10.79 -6.32 19.64
N ILE A 49 11.23 -7.47 20.17
CA ILE A 49 12.07 -8.43 19.42
C ILE A 49 11.37 -9.06 18.21
N TYR A 50 10.04 -9.13 18.20
CA TYR A 50 9.29 -9.60 17.05
C TYR A 50 9.22 -8.50 15.98
N LEU A 51 8.71 -7.32 16.33
CA LEU A 51 8.53 -6.21 15.39
C LEU A 51 9.86 -5.70 14.81
N SER A 52 10.94 -5.68 15.61
CA SER A 52 12.26 -5.26 15.14
C SER A 52 12.88 -6.20 14.08
N ASN A 53 12.49 -7.47 14.05
CA ASN A 53 13.01 -8.45 13.10
C ASN A 53 12.11 -8.71 11.90
N VAL A 54 10.78 -8.57 12.06
CA VAL A 54 9.80 -8.90 11.03
C VAL A 54 10.00 -8.06 9.76
N GLY A 55 10.27 -6.77 9.91
CA GLY A 55 10.50 -5.86 8.79
C GLY A 55 11.65 -6.28 7.89
N TYR A 56 12.66 -6.85 8.49
CA TYR A 56 13.82 -7.36 7.80
C TYR A 56 13.56 -8.72 7.15
N LEU A 57 13.11 -9.70 7.95
CA LEU A 57 13.07 -11.09 7.53
C LEU A 57 11.94 -11.40 6.53
N PHE A 58 10.80 -10.71 6.65
CA PHE A 58 9.62 -10.98 5.85
C PHE A 58 9.38 -9.98 4.71
N SER A 59 10.29 -9.02 4.50
CA SER A 59 10.19 -8.02 3.42
C SER A 59 10.01 -8.61 2.01
N PRO A 60 10.63 -9.74 1.62
CA PRO A 60 10.48 -10.26 0.27
C PRO A 60 9.03 -10.61 -0.11
N MET A 61 8.18 -10.89 0.88
CA MET A 61 6.77 -11.26 0.69
C MET A 61 5.78 -10.15 1.04
N ARG A 62 6.23 -8.88 1.12
CA ARG A 62 5.36 -7.73 1.41
C ARG A 62 4.50 -7.93 2.66
N PHE A 63 5.10 -8.53 3.70
CA PHE A 63 4.42 -8.92 4.92
C PHE A 63 3.79 -7.72 5.63
N LYS A 64 2.50 -7.82 5.92
CA LYS A 64 1.74 -6.87 6.73
C LYS A 64 1.60 -7.45 8.14
N VAL A 65 2.13 -6.78 9.15
CA VAL A 65 1.98 -7.22 10.55
C VAL A 65 0.50 -7.38 10.86
N ARG A 66 0.10 -8.59 11.29
CA ARG A 66 -1.30 -8.94 11.61
C ARG A 66 -2.29 -8.70 10.45
N GLY A 67 -1.80 -8.56 9.21
CA GLY A 67 -2.62 -8.23 8.05
C GLY A 67 -3.17 -6.80 8.03
N TYR A 68 -2.67 -5.88 8.88
CA TYR A 68 -3.16 -4.51 8.93
C TYR A 68 -2.76 -3.71 7.70
N ASP A 69 -3.67 -2.83 7.25
CA ASP A 69 -3.35 -1.85 6.20
C ASP A 69 -2.34 -0.82 6.69
N SER A 70 -1.49 -0.31 5.78
CA SER A 70 -0.47 0.70 6.08
C SER A 70 -1.04 2.03 6.61
N LYS A 71 -2.32 2.32 6.37
CA LYS A 71 -3.03 3.46 6.96
C LYS A 71 -3.06 3.46 8.50
N TYR A 72 -2.83 2.30 9.11
CA TYR A 72 -2.79 2.13 10.57
C TYR A 72 -1.38 2.28 11.16
N ASN A 73 -0.41 2.72 10.37
CA ASN A 73 0.92 3.10 10.84
C ASN A 73 1.14 4.59 10.70
N ASP A 74 1.43 5.27 11.79
CA ASP A 74 1.77 6.68 11.76
C ASP A 74 3.29 6.88 11.65
N VAL A 75 3.71 7.73 10.71
CA VAL A 75 5.09 8.17 10.58
C VAL A 75 5.21 9.63 10.95
N TYR A 76 6.08 9.90 11.90
CA TYR A 76 6.42 11.23 12.36
C TYR A 76 7.83 11.59 11.90
N ILE A 77 8.05 12.86 11.62
CA ILE A 77 9.41 13.44 11.44
C ILE A 77 9.55 14.58 12.44
N ASN A 78 10.56 14.51 13.31
CA ASN A 78 10.74 15.47 14.42
C ASN A 78 9.49 15.69 15.28
N GLY A 79 8.63 14.66 15.41
CA GLY A 79 7.42 14.71 16.22
C GLY A 79 6.18 15.27 15.52
N VAL A 80 6.22 15.60 14.23
CA VAL A 80 5.03 15.96 13.43
C VAL A 80 4.62 14.84 12.50
N GLN A 81 3.32 14.49 12.46
CA GLN A 81 2.77 13.42 11.62
C GLN A 81 2.88 13.80 10.13
N MET A 82 3.36 12.85 9.30
CA MET A 82 3.62 13.06 7.88
C MET A 82 2.79 12.17 6.95
N ASN A 83 1.88 11.35 7.50
CA ASN A 83 0.96 10.55 6.69
C ASN A 83 0.06 11.44 5.83
N ASP A 84 -0.22 10.99 4.63
CA ASP A 84 -1.18 11.58 3.73
C ASP A 84 -2.59 11.57 4.34
N MET A 85 -3.29 12.71 4.29
CA MET A 85 -4.59 12.84 4.97
C MET A 85 -5.75 12.23 4.16
N GLU A 86 -5.59 12.04 2.86
CA GLU A 86 -6.63 11.43 2.01
C GLU A 86 -6.58 9.91 2.06
N THR A 87 -5.37 9.32 2.05
CA THR A 87 -5.14 7.88 1.98
C THR A 87 -4.72 7.24 3.30
N GLY A 88 -4.33 8.05 4.30
CA GLY A 88 -3.80 7.60 5.59
C GLY A 88 -2.38 7.05 5.55
N ARG A 89 -1.71 7.01 4.40
CA ARG A 89 -0.41 6.36 4.19
C ARG A 89 0.75 7.35 4.19
N PHE A 90 1.95 6.86 4.52
CA PHE A 90 3.17 7.63 4.38
C PHE A 90 3.80 7.39 3.00
N SER A 91 4.16 8.47 2.30
CA SER A 91 4.90 8.39 1.04
C SER A 91 6.40 8.16 1.30
N TYR A 92 6.86 6.92 1.13
CA TYR A 92 8.29 6.59 1.26
C TYR A 92 9.14 7.18 0.14
N GLY A 93 8.55 7.45 -1.02
CA GLY A 93 9.19 8.16 -2.13
C GLY A 93 9.77 9.50 -1.69
N MET A 94 9.08 10.19 -0.77
CA MET A 94 9.46 11.50 -0.22
C MET A 94 10.86 11.53 0.42
N VAL A 95 11.29 10.42 1.02
CA VAL A 95 12.61 10.26 1.67
C VAL A 95 13.48 9.22 0.98
N GLY A 96 13.07 8.74 -0.19
CA GLY A 96 13.69 7.64 -0.92
C GLY A 96 15.16 7.91 -1.23
N GLY A 97 16.06 6.97 -0.85
CA GLY A 97 17.50 7.10 -1.05
C GLY A 97 18.25 7.97 -0.03
N LEU A 98 17.53 8.74 0.80
CA LEU A 98 18.13 9.56 1.88
C LEU A 98 18.40 8.74 3.16
N ASN A 99 18.92 7.52 3.01
CA ASN A 99 19.07 6.56 4.10
C ASN A 99 19.93 7.12 5.27
N HIS A 100 20.96 7.93 5.00
CA HIS A 100 21.74 8.54 6.05
C HIS A 100 20.96 9.61 6.84
N ALA A 101 20.01 10.29 6.20
CA ALA A 101 19.15 11.28 6.83
C ALA A 101 18.03 10.62 7.68
N THR A 102 17.54 9.45 7.27
CA THR A 102 16.42 8.75 7.94
C THR A 102 16.85 7.72 8.98
N LYS A 103 18.13 7.56 9.24
CA LYS A 103 18.68 6.51 10.12
C LYS A 103 18.30 6.64 11.60
N ASN A 104 18.11 7.87 12.08
CA ASN A 104 17.79 8.13 13.48
C ASN A 104 16.28 7.96 13.69
N GLN A 105 15.84 6.72 13.88
CA GLN A 105 14.42 6.36 14.03
C GLN A 105 14.13 5.82 15.42
N GLU A 106 12.96 6.17 15.93
CA GLU A 106 12.35 5.60 17.12
C GLU A 106 11.02 4.98 16.71
N GLY A 107 10.89 3.67 16.81
CA GLY A 107 9.64 2.95 16.57
C GLY A 107 8.96 2.60 17.89
N VAL A 108 7.65 2.69 17.94
CA VAL A 108 6.85 2.32 19.11
C VAL A 108 5.69 1.42 18.71
N SER A 109 5.48 0.38 19.50
CA SER A 109 4.31 -0.46 19.37
C SER A 109 3.04 0.30 19.77
N PRO A 110 1.84 -0.17 19.40
CA PRO A 110 0.58 0.55 19.70
C PRO A 110 0.36 0.91 21.16
N PHE A 111 0.90 0.11 22.07
CA PHE A 111 0.64 0.19 23.51
C PHE A 111 1.84 0.67 24.33
N GLU A 112 2.96 0.94 23.64
CA GLU A 112 4.16 1.43 24.28
C GLU A 112 4.03 2.91 24.63
N ASP A 113 4.59 3.31 25.78
CA ASP A 113 4.66 4.72 26.11
C ASP A 113 5.68 5.47 25.26
N ASN A 114 5.31 6.63 24.77
CA ASN A 114 6.13 7.47 23.91
C ASN A 114 5.83 8.96 24.12
N ARG A 115 6.65 9.82 23.51
CA ARG A 115 6.59 11.28 23.70
C ARG A 115 6.03 12.04 22.49
N PHE A 116 5.65 11.36 21.40
CA PHE A 116 5.33 12.02 20.14
C PHE A 116 3.97 11.65 19.55
N ALA A 117 3.35 10.51 19.95
CA ALA A 117 2.15 10.02 19.29
C ALA A 117 1.13 9.37 20.24
N PHE A 118 -0.15 9.43 19.86
CA PHE A 118 -1.12 8.38 20.18
C PHE A 118 -1.01 7.31 19.10
N ALA A 119 -0.07 6.36 19.22
CA ALA A 119 0.22 5.39 18.19
C ALA A 119 -1.03 4.58 17.80
N PRO A 120 -1.37 4.42 16.50
CA PRO A 120 -2.47 3.57 16.07
C PRO A 120 -2.15 2.08 16.26
N ILE A 121 -3.07 1.18 15.87
CA ILE A 121 -2.92 -0.28 16.09
C ILE A 121 -1.73 -0.91 15.34
N GLY A 122 -1.24 -0.28 14.29
CA GLY A 122 -0.03 -0.70 13.57
C GLY A 122 1.27 -0.16 14.18
N GLY A 123 1.18 0.74 15.18
CA GLY A 123 2.33 1.41 15.78
C GLY A 123 2.63 2.76 15.14
N ALA A 124 3.69 3.39 15.63
CA ALA A 124 4.18 4.65 15.08
C ALA A 124 5.72 4.65 15.03
N SER A 125 6.29 5.43 14.13
CA SER A 125 7.72 5.70 14.09
C SER A 125 7.99 7.20 14.01
N ASN A 126 9.10 7.64 14.58
CA ASN A 126 9.55 9.01 14.54
C ASN A 126 10.98 9.08 14.01
N ILE A 127 11.17 9.77 12.90
CA ILE A 127 12.47 9.99 12.28
C ILE A 127 13.02 11.31 12.82
N ASN A 128 14.15 11.27 13.48
CA ASN A 128 14.79 12.47 14.00
C ASN A 128 15.79 13.03 12.99
N MET A 129 15.42 14.15 12.36
CA MET A 129 16.19 14.84 11.32
C MET A 129 16.89 16.12 11.83
N ARG A 130 17.00 16.33 13.15
CA ARG A 130 17.76 17.45 13.73
C ARG A 130 19.25 17.29 13.42
N ALA A 131 19.92 18.39 13.07
CA ALA A 131 21.32 18.37 12.66
C ALA A 131 22.27 17.82 13.73
N SER A 132 22.00 18.08 15.00
CA SER A 132 22.79 17.58 16.14
C SER A 132 22.77 16.07 16.33
N GLN A 133 21.81 15.37 15.74
CA GLN A 133 21.64 13.92 15.90
C GLN A 133 22.56 13.10 15.00
N TYR A 134 23.25 13.75 14.07
CA TYR A 134 24.19 13.07 13.17
C TYR A 134 25.61 13.11 13.71
N ALA A 135 26.29 11.96 13.59
CA ALA A 135 27.69 11.86 13.98
C ALA A 135 28.57 12.77 13.10
N THR A 136 29.45 13.52 13.72
CA THR A 136 30.42 14.41 13.05
C THR A 136 31.27 13.66 12.02
N GLY A 137 31.54 14.32 10.90
CA GLY A 137 32.39 13.79 9.81
C GLY A 137 31.61 13.58 8.52
N SER A 138 32.28 12.96 7.57
CA SER A 138 31.74 12.65 6.24
C SER A 138 31.55 11.15 6.07
N ASN A 139 30.48 10.78 5.36
CA ASN A 139 30.20 9.40 4.99
C ASN A 139 29.89 9.35 3.49
N LEU A 140 30.61 8.50 2.77
CA LEU A 140 30.37 8.20 1.35
C LEU A 140 29.96 6.73 1.23
N THR A 141 28.80 6.47 0.66
CA THR A 141 28.30 5.12 0.41
C THR A 141 28.07 4.93 -1.09
N PHE A 142 28.53 3.81 -1.61
CA PHE A 142 28.27 3.36 -2.96
C PHE A 142 27.70 1.95 -2.93
N SER A 143 26.67 1.70 -3.73
CA SER A 143 26.00 0.40 -3.78
C SER A 143 25.69 0.01 -5.21
N VAL A 144 25.74 -1.29 -5.49
CA VAL A 144 25.25 -1.89 -6.73
C VAL A 144 24.33 -3.07 -6.41
N CYS A 145 23.27 -3.25 -7.20
CA CYS A 145 22.32 -4.34 -7.03
C CYS A 145 21.63 -4.70 -8.36
N ASN A 146 20.99 -5.84 -8.39
CA ASN A 146 20.09 -6.25 -9.47
C ASN A 146 18.64 -6.22 -8.96
N ARG A 147 18.15 -5.01 -8.66
CA ARG A 147 16.79 -4.73 -8.16
C ARG A 147 16.14 -3.66 -9.06
N ASN A 148 15.20 -2.87 -8.51
CA ASN A 148 14.55 -1.79 -9.25
C ASN A 148 15.53 -0.73 -9.76
N TYR A 149 16.65 -0.52 -9.07
CA TYR A 149 17.77 0.28 -9.54
C TYR A 149 19.06 -0.56 -9.59
N LEU A 150 20.03 -0.11 -10.38
CA LEU A 150 21.33 -0.78 -10.56
C LEU A 150 22.40 -0.23 -9.62
N ALA A 151 22.46 1.09 -9.48
CA ALA A 151 23.51 1.77 -8.71
C ALA A 151 22.93 2.88 -7.83
N ARG A 152 23.61 3.09 -6.69
CA ARG A 152 23.33 4.17 -5.75
C ARG A 152 24.62 4.76 -5.21
N ALA A 153 24.63 6.10 -5.07
CA ALA A 153 25.66 6.83 -4.35
C ALA A 153 25.02 7.74 -3.31
N ILE A 154 25.55 7.78 -2.08
CA ILE A 154 25.12 8.71 -1.02
C ILE A 154 26.34 9.38 -0.44
N PHE A 155 26.31 10.71 -0.31
CA PHE A 155 27.27 11.49 0.42
C PHE A 155 26.59 12.28 1.53
N THR A 156 27.14 12.24 2.74
CA THR A 156 26.60 12.98 3.89
C THR A 156 27.76 13.60 4.67
N HIS A 157 27.58 14.85 5.07
CA HIS A 157 28.49 15.53 5.97
C HIS A 157 27.72 16.17 7.12
N SER A 158 28.25 16.03 8.33
CA SER A 158 27.73 16.66 9.54
C SER A 158 28.84 17.32 10.33
N THR A 159 28.60 18.55 10.77
CA THR A 159 29.52 19.27 11.66
C THR A 159 29.46 18.76 13.11
N GLY A 160 28.36 18.08 13.49
CA GLY A 160 27.98 17.94 14.88
C GLY A 160 27.65 19.29 15.50
N MET A 161 27.40 19.33 16.81
CA MET A 161 27.21 20.58 17.55
C MET A 161 28.56 21.29 17.73
N MET A 162 28.67 22.50 17.17
CA MET A 162 29.88 23.36 17.26
C MET A 162 29.83 24.22 18.53
N ASP A 163 30.97 24.73 18.96
CA ASP A 163 31.09 25.58 20.17
C ASP A 163 30.21 26.85 20.14
N ASN A 164 29.87 27.32 18.94
CA ASN A 164 28.99 28.47 18.75
C ASN A 164 27.48 28.08 18.82
N GLY A 165 27.16 26.85 19.17
CA GLY A 165 25.81 26.31 19.29
C GLY A 165 25.10 26.04 17.96
N TRP A 166 25.80 25.99 16.83
CA TRP A 166 25.25 25.55 15.53
C TRP A 166 25.61 24.10 15.24
N ALA A 167 24.66 23.37 14.63
CA ALA A 167 24.92 22.11 13.96
C ALA A 167 24.37 22.16 12.54
N LEU A 168 25.12 21.62 11.59
CA LEU A 168 24.75 21.57 10.17
C LEU A 168 24.94 20.15 9.65
N THR A 169 23.96 19.64 8.90
CA THR A 169 24.05 18.33 8.23
C THR A 169 23.46 18.45 6.83
N PHE A 170 24.15 17.91 5.85
CA PHE A 170 23.57 17.77 4.51
C PHE A 170 23.84 16.38 3.95
N SER A 171 22.96 15.92 3.08
CA SER A 171 23.09 14.64 2.39
C SER A 171 22.61 14.76 0.95
N LEU A 172 23.33 14.11 0.04
CA LEU A 172 22.97 13.96 -1.36
C LEU A 172 22.94 12.48 -1.70
N ALA A 173 21.92 12.04 -2.42
CA ALA A 173 21.75 10.64 -2.82
C ALA A 173 21.32 10.58 -4.29
N TYR A 174 21.87 9.63 -5.02
CA TYR A 174 21.49 9.37 -6.41
C TYR A 174 21.28 7.87 -6.62
N ARG A 175 20.14 7.50 -7.20
CA ARG A 175 19.81 6.12 -7.57
C ARG A 175 19.49 6.06 -9.06
N TRP A 176 20.00 5.04 -9.73
CA TRP A 176 19.91 4.97 -11.16
C TRP A 176 19.84 3.54 -11.70
N ALA A 177 18.99 3.34 -12.70
CA ALA A 177 18.98 2.20 -13.61
C ALA A 177 18.39 2.62 -14.97
N ASN A 178 19.09 2.35 -16.07
CA ASN A 178 18.49 2.46 -17.41
C ASN A 178 17.45 1.34 -17.64
N GLU A 179 17.70 0.19 -17.04
CA GLU A 179 16.77 -0.92 -16.97
C GLU A 179 16.91 -1.60 -15.62
N GLY A 180 15.78 -1.81 -14.94
CA GLY A 180 15.70 -2.56 -13.69
C GLY A 180 15.75 -4.06 -13.92
N VAL A 181 15.57 -4.87 -12.85
CA VAL A 181 15.48 -6.32 -12.95
C VAL A 181 14.30 -6.77 -13.80
N ILE A 182 13.24 -6.00 -13.83
CA ILE A 182 12.06 -6.19 -14.67
C ILE A 182 12.27 -5.46 -15.99
N GLU A 183 12.14 -6.16 -17.09
CA GLU A 183 12.37 -5.60 -18.42
C GLU A 183 11.38 -4.46 -18.73
N GLY A 184 11.90 -3.38 -19.35
CA GLY A 184 11.14 -2.19 -19.68
C GLY A 184 10.87 -1.26 -18.50
N THR A 185 11.43 -1.54 -17.31
CA THR A 185 11.43 -0.60 -16.20
C THR A 185 12.74 0.20 -16.18
N PHE A 186 12.69 1.40 -15.63
CA PHE A 186 13.86 2.23 -15.34
C PHE A 186 13.66 2.98 -14.03
N TYR A 187 14.76 3.55 -13.51
CA TYR A 187 14.72 4.27 -12.23
C TYR A 187 15.72 5.42 -12.27
N ASN A 188 15.28 6.62 -11.96
CA ASN A 188 16.10 7.83 -11.84
C ASN A 188 15.62 8.66 -10.65
N SER A 189 16.48 8.87 -9.64
CA SER A 189 16.09 9.56 -8.41
C SER A 189 17.28 10.31 -7.82
N LEU A 190 17.11 11.61 -7.59
CA LEU A 190 18.08 12.49 -6.95
C LEU A 190 17.52 12.99 -5.62
N GLY A 191 18.11 12.60 -4.49
CA GLY A 191 17.69 13.04 -3.17
C GLY A 191 18.61 14.11 -2.60
N GLY A 192 18.04 15.14 -2.01
CA GLY A 192 18.73 16.18 -1.26
C GLY A 192 18.15 16.35 0.13
N PHE A 193 19.01 16.51 1.15
CA PHE A 193 18.64 16.80 2.53
C PHE A 193 19.57 17.85 3.11
N LEU A 194 19.01 18.81 3.83
CA LEU A 194 19.72 19.84 4.58
C LEU A 194 19.06 20.03 5.93
N SER A 195 19.82 20.00 7.00
CA SER A 195 19.36 20.33 8.35
C SER A 195 20.31 21.31 9.02
N ALA A 196 19.76 22.33 9.65
CA ALA A 196 20.46 23.30 10.46
C ALA A 196 19.78 23.41 11.83
N GLU A 197 20.58 23.42 12.89
CA GLU A 197 20.09 23.52 14.26
C GLU A 197 20.89 24.57 14.99
N LYS A 198 20.20 25.41 15.76
CA LYS A 198 20.76 26.41 16.66
C LYS A 198 20.32 26.14 18.09
N GLN A 199 21.27 25.82 18.95
CA GLN A 199 21.09 25.84 20.39
C GLN A 199 21.38 27.24 20.88
N PHE A 200 20.37 27.94 21.39
CA PHE A 200 20.51 29.31 21.89
C PHE A 200 21.05 29.32 23.33
N ASN A 201 20.66 28.35 24.12
CA ASN A 201 21.08 28.10 25.48
C ASN A 201 20.71 26.65 25.85
N ASP A 202 20.90 26.27 27.14
CA ASP A 202 20.63 24.90 27.61
C ASP A 202 19.14 24.51 27.56
N GLN A 203 18.23 25.48 27.41
CA GLN A 203 16.80 25.25 27.39
C GLN A 203 16.17 25.34 26.00
N HIS A 204 16.70 26.14 25.09
CA HIS A 204 16.09 26.44 23.82
C HIS A 204 16.96 26.03 22.63
N SER A 205 16.40 25.19 21.77
CA SER A 205 16.96 24.93 20.45
C SER A 205 15.90 25.06 19.34
N LEU A 206 16.34 25.47 18.17
CA LEU A 206 15.54 25.56 16.95
C LEU A 206 16.22 24.79 15.84
N SER A 207 15.51 23.85 15.24
CA SER A 207 15.98 23.05 14.12
C SER A 207 15.14 23.32 12.88
N MET A 208 15.79 23.43 11.74
CA MET A 208 15.17 23.51 10.42
C MET A 208 15.71 22.39 9.55
N SER A 209 14.81 21.59 8.97
CA SER A 209 15.16 20.52 8.05
C SER A 209 14.41 20.70 6.73
N PHE A 210 15.10 20.49 5.62
CA PHE A 210 14.52 20.52 4.28
C PHE A 210 15.00 19.31 3.49
N PHE A 211 14.08 18.67 2.77
CA PHE A 211 14.45 17.59 1.86
C PHE A 211 13.52 17.53 0.65
N ALA A 212 14.06 17.00 -0.44
CA ALA A 212 13.33 16.76 -1.69
C ALA A 212 13.97 15.60 -2.45
N VAL A 213 13.14 14.76 -3.07
CA VAL A 213 13.58 13.57 -3.81
C VAL A 213 12.79 13.46 -5.12
N PRO A 214 13.12 14.30 -6.15
CA PRO A 214 12.56 14.08 -7.48
C PRO A 214 12.90 12.66 -7.96
N THR A 215 11.86 11.94 -8.39
CA THR A 215 11.98 10.56 -8.86
C THR A 215 11.14 10.35 -10.11
N GLU A 216 11.77 9.77 -11.14
CA GLU A 216 11.11 9.25 -12.32
C GLU A 216 11.39 7.75 -12.44
N ARG A 217 10.34 6.94 -12.58
CA ARG A 217 10.47 5.49 -12.65
C ARG A 217 9.36 4.85 -13.46
N ALA A 218 9.67 3.74 -14.13
CA ALA A 218 8.67 2.95 -14.84
C ALA A 218 8.16 1.79 -13.99
N GLN A 219 6.88 1.44 -14.18
CA GLN A 219 6.21 0.38 -13.42
C GLN A 219 6.14 -0.94 -14.18
N GLN A 220 5.93 -2.01 -13.39
CA GLN A 220 5.55 -3.35 -13.85
C GLN A 220 4.04 -3.56 -13.68
N GLY A 221 3.38 -4.21 -14.64
CA GLY A 221 2.01 -4.69 -14.53
C GLY A 221 1.94 -6.14 -14.05
N ALA A 222 0.91 -6.48 -13.26
CA ALA A 222 0.56 -7.87 -12.99
C ALA A 222 0.00 -8.55 -14.26
N ALA A 223 0.27 -9.83 -14.42
CA ALA A 223 -0.25 -10.63 -15.52
C ALA A 223 -0.87 -11.94 -15.02
N THR A 224 -1.57 -12.66 -15.87
CA THR A 224 -2.15 -13.97 -15.58
C THR A 224 -1.11 -15.08 -15.72
N GLU A 225 -1.35 -16.24 -15.09
CA GLU A 225 -0.48 -17.41 -15.26
C GLU A 225 -0.34 -17.83 -16.73
N GLU A 226 -1.42 -17.77 -17.52
CA GLU A 226 -1.38 -18.01 -18.95
C GLU A 226 -0.36 -17.08 -19.64
N THR A 227 -0.43 -15.78 -19.34
CA THR A 227 0.47 -14.79 -19.93
C THR A 227 1.93 -15.04 -19.53
N TYR A 228 2.18 -15.39 -18.26
CA TYR A 228 3.52 -15.73 -17.77
C TYR A 228 4.08 -16.99 -18.44
N ALA A 229 3.23 -18.03 -18.61
CA ALA A 229 3.62 -19.26 -19.28
C ALA A 229 3.96 -19.00 -20.77
N LEU A 230 3.14 -18.25 -21.48
CA LEU A 230 3.38 -17.85 -22.87
C LEU A 230 4.64 -17.00 -23.02
N ALA A 231 4.93 -16.14 -22.07
CA ALA A 231 6.14 -15.32 -22.06
C ALA A 231 7.40 -16.10 -21.59
N GLY A 232 7.21 -17.26 -20.96
CA GLY A 232 8.28 -18.08 -20.37
C GLY A 232 8.94 -17.47 -19.15
N SER A 233 8.26 -16.54 -18.44
CA SER A 233 8.81 -15.85 -17.26
C SER A 233 7.74 -15.21 -16.40
N HIS A 234 7.81 -15.41 -15.07
CA HIS A 234 7.00 -14.69 -14.08
C HIS A 234 7.37 -13.21 -13.92
N TYR A 235 8.39 -12.74 -14.64
CA TYR A 235 8.84 -11.33 -14.67
C TYR A 235 8.45 -10.62 -15.96
N TYR A 236 7.53 -11.18 -16.74
CA TYR A 236 6.94 -10.50 -17.88
C TYR A 236 6.25 -9.20 -17.44
N ASN A 237 6.46 -8.14 -18.25
CA ASN A 237 5.87 -6.84 -18.01
C ASN A 237 5.07 -6.39 -19.25
N PRO A 238 3.74 -6.25 -19.18
CA PRO A 238 2.91 -5.83 -20.31
C PRO A 238 2.93 -4.30 -20.56
N TYR A 239 3.58 -3.51 -19.72
CA TYR A 239 3.48 -2.04 -19.76
C TYR A 239 4.46 -1.36 -20.71
N TRP A 240 5.36 -2.07 -21.33
CA TRP A 240 6.34 -1.50 -22.25
C TRP A 240 6.29 -2.12 -23.66
N GLY A 241 6.90 -1.42 -24.61
CA GLY A 241 7.09 -1.90 -25.96
C GLY A 241 8.13 -1.09 -26.70
N TYR A 242 8.27 -1.33 -27.99
CA TYR A 242 9.24 -0.64 -28.84
C TYR A 242 8.58 0.54 -29.57
N GLN A 243 9.26 1.71 -29.53
CA GLN A 243 8.99 2.86 -30.35
C GLN A 243 10.26 3.18 -31.18
N ASN A 244 10.20 3.04 -32.48
CA ASN A 244 11.39 3.20 -33.34
C ASN A 244 12.60 2.39 -32.83
N GLY A 245 12.37 1.17 -32.35
CA GLY A 245 13.40 0.28 -31.80
C GLY A 245 13.90 0.60 -30.39
N VAL A 246 13.40 1.65 -29.74
CA VAL A 246 13.73 2.03 -28.36
C VAL A 246 12.62 1.57 -27.41
N LYS A 247 12.97 1.05 -26.22
CA LYS A 247 12.00 0.66 -25.21
C LYS A 247 11.31 1.89 -24.63
N ARG A 248 9.97 1.86 -24.59
CA ARG A 248 9.12 2.87 -23.96
C ARG A 248 8.10 2.18 -23.07
N ASN A 249 7.96 2.67 -21.84
CA ASN A 249 6.96 2.19 -20.88
C ASN A 249 5.76 3.15 -20.86
N ALA A 250 4.55 2.57 -20.79
CA ALA A 250 3.30 3.34 -20.74
C ALA A 250 2.92 3.81 -19.33
N ARG A 251 3.55 3.24 -18.31
CA ARG A 251 3.31 3.53 -16.89
C ARG A 251 4.57 4.10 -16.25
N VAL A 252 4.73 5.41 -16.30
CA VAL A 252 5.83 6.15 -15.68
C VAL A 252 5.29 6.96 -14.53
N VAL A 253 5.93 6.85 -13.38
CA VAL A 253 5.63 7.62 -12.16
C VAL A 253 6.65 8.74 -12.03
N ASN A 254 6.14 9.96 -11.90
CA ASN A 254 6.91 11.17 -11.66
C ASN A 254 6.53 11.72 -10.28
N THR A 255 7.50 11.86 -9.38
CA THR A 255 7.24 12.42 -8.05
C THR A 255 8.22 13.50 -7.68
N PHE A 256 7.73 14.56 -7.05
CA PHE A 256 8.54 15.60 -6.43
C PHE A 256 7.82 16.15 -5.20
N GLU A 257 8.33 15.83 -4.00
CA GLU A 257 7.68 16.12 -2.73
C GLU A 257 8.59 16.95 -1.79
N PRO A 258 8.94 18.21 -2.14
CA PRO A 258 9.72 19.09 -1.27
C PRO A 258 9.00 19.30 0.07
N THR A 259 9.74 19.10 1.14
CA THR A 259 9.24 19.19 2.51
C THR A 259 10.17 20.03 3.38
N GLY A 260 9.62 21.01 4.07
CA GLY A 260 10.29 21.84 5.06
C GLY A 260 9.72 21.61 6.45
N ILE A 261 10.57 21.46 7.45
CA ILE A 261 10.19 21.20 8.85
C ILE A 261 10.94 22.16 9.76
N VAL A 262 10.22 22.81 10.67
CA VAL A 262 10.77 23.67 11.74
C VAL A 262 10.38 23.09 13.08
N THR A 263 11.35 22.86 13.95
CA THR A 263 11.15 22.27 15.28
C THR A 263 11.75 23.16 16.32
N TRP A 264 10.98 23.54 17.31
CA TRP A 264 11.41 24.23 18.53
C TRP A 264 11.34 23.26 19.69
N ASP A 265 12.48 22.99 20.31
CA ASP A 265 12.59 22.23 21.55
C ASP A 265 12.82 23.19 22.72
N PHE A 266 12.03 23.05 23.77
CA PHE A 266 12.14 23.80 25.00
C PHE A 266 12.28 22.80 26.17
N ASP A 267 13.53 22.60 26.61
CA ASP A 267 13.87 21.82 27.78
C ASP A 267 13.74 22.73 29.03
N ILE A 268 12.56 22.75 29.63
CA ILE A 268 12.23 23.64 30.76
C ILE A 268 13.14 23.33 31.96
N ASP A 269 13.30 22.03 32.20
CA ASP A 269 14.24 21.45 33.17
C ASP A 269 14.50 19.98 32.79
N GLU A 270 15.27 19.25 33.62
CA GLU A 270 15.56 17.83 33.41
C GLU A 270 14.33 16.90 33.36
N TYR A 271 13.17 17.36 33.84
CA TYR A 271 11.93 16.59 33.94
C TYR A 271 10.86 17.01 32.97
N ARG A 272 10.91 18.22 32.42
CA ARG A 272 9.85 18.81 31.61
C ARG A 272 10.39 19.30 30.26
N LYS A 273 9.80 18.79 29.20
CA LYS A 273 10.14 19.18 27.82
C LYS A 273 8.87 19.50 27.02
N LEU A 274 8.94 20.58 26.27
CA LEU A 274 7.96 20.93 25.23
C LEU A 274 8.66 20.86 23.88
N THR A 275 8.07 20.13 22.93
CA THR A 275 8.52 20.11 21.53
C THR A 275 7.39 20.58 20.64
N THR A 276 7.62 21.61 19.84
CA THR A 276 6.65 22.12 18.87
C THR A 276 7.25 22.09 17.48
N THR A 277 6.56 21.45 16.54
CA THR A 277 7.02 21.23 15.17
C THR A 277 5.95 21.66 14.18
N ALA A 278 6.38 22.35 13.13
CA ALA A 278 5.58 22.67 11.96
C ALA A 278 6.23 22.08 10.72
N ALA A 279 5.45 21.43 9.87
CA ALA A 279 5.91 20.88 8.58
C ALA A 279 5.02 21.37 7.45
N MET A 280 5.63 21.77 6.34
CA MET A 280 4.95 22.12 5.11
C MET A 280 5.47 21.21 3.98
N LYS A 281 4.54 20.58 3.29
CA LYS A 281 4.80 19.70 2.13
C LYS A 281 4.05 20.22 0.92
N TYR A 282 4.73 20.25 -0.22
CA TYR A 282 4.10 20.36 -1.53
C TYR A 282 4.46 19.11 -2.32
N SER A 283 3.47 18.32 -2.73
CA SER A 283 3.68 17.07 -3.45
C SER A 283 3.15 17.21 -4.87
N GLN A 284 3.96 16.82 -5.83
CA GLN A 284 3.58 16.56 -7.21
C GLN A 284 3.72 15.07 -7.45
N TYR A 285 2.63 14.40 -7.79
CA TYR A 285 2.60 12.96 -8.04
C TYR A 285 1.83 12.68 -9.33
N GLY A 286 2.57 12.38 -10.40
CA GLY A 286 2.04 12.06 -11.72
C GLY A 286 2.25 10.59 -12.08
N THR A 287 1.26 9.97 -12.70
CA THR A 287 1.39 8.61 -13.27
C THR A 287 0.82 8.59 -14.67
N THR A 288 1.65 8.20 -15.66
CA THR A 288 1.19 8.09 -17.04
C THR A 288 0.31 6.86 -17.24
N ALA A 289 -0.58 6.93 -18.21
CA ALA A 289 -1.43 5.82 -18.62
C ALA A 289 -1.74 5.91 -20.11
N LEU A 290 -1.74 4.75 -20.77
CA LEU A 290 -2.18 4.65 -22.16
C LEU A 290 -3.71 4.74 -22.23
N GLY A 291 -4.21 5.66 -23.06
CA GLY A 291 -5.60 5.83 -23.37
C GLY A 291 -5.88 5.53 -24.86
N TRP A 292 -7.10 5.15 -25.16
CA TRP A 292 -7.57 4.96 -26.53
C TRP A 292 -9.04 5.34 -26.67
N ASN A 293 -9.43 5.73 -27.86
CA ASN A 293 -10.75 6.29 -28.14
C ASN A 293 -11.65 5.35 -28.94
N GLY A 294 -12.94 5.40 -28.68
CA GLY A 294 -13.99 4.80 -29.48
C GLY A 294 -13.75 3.36 -29.95
N ASN A 295 -13.65 3.19 -31.27
CA ASN A 295 -13.50 1.89 -31.93
C ASN A 295 -12.04 1.43 -32.08
N ALA A 296 -11.08 2.13 -31.47
CA ALA A 296 -9.69 1.72 -31.50
C ALA A 296 -9.50 0.38 -30.77
N ALA A 297 -8.69 -0.51 -31.34
CA ALA A 297 -8.38 -1.79 -30.71
C ALA A 297 -7.64 -1.59 -29.39
N ASP A 298 -7.90 -2.39 -28.38
CA ASP A 298 -7.20 -2.35 -27.11
C ASP A 298 -5.68 -2.55 -27.36
N PRO A 299 -4.83 -1.57 -27.03
CA PRO A 299 -3.39 -1.65 -27.33
C PRO A 299 -2.61 -2.54 -26.37
N ARG A 300 -3.21 -2.97 -25.26
CA ARG A 300 -2.55 -3.81 -24.26
C ARG A 300 -2.25 -5.20 -24.84
N PRO A 301 -1.01 -5.69 -24.70
CA PRO A 301 -0.64 -7.00 -25.24
C PRO A 301 -1.29 -8.15 -24.44
N ASP A 302 -1.53 -7.97 -23.16
CA ASP A 302 -2.14 -8.94 -22.24
C ASP A 302 -3.67 -8.79 -22.12
N TYR A 303 -4.31 -8.08 -23.08
CA TYR A 303 -5.77 -8.02 -23.12
C TYR A 303 -6.35 -9.39 -23.42
N TYR A 304 -7.35 -9.83 -22.64
CA TYR A 304 -7.83 -11.21 -22.68
C TYR A 304 -8.22 -11.73 -24.07
N LYS A 305 -8.76 -10.88 -24.96
CA LYS A 305 -9.10 -11.25 -26.35
C LYS A 305 -7.88 -11.51 -27.25
N LYS A 306 -6.67 -11.20 -26.75
CA LYS A 306 -5.39 -11.47 -27.41
C LYS A 306 -4.67 -12.67 -26.80
N LEU A 307 -5.33 -13.44 -25.92
CA LEU A 307 -4.78 -14.64 -25.31
C LEU A 307 -5.45 -15.89 -25.90
N PRO A 308 -4.71 -17.00 -26.05
CA PRO A 308 -5.22 -18.24 -26.67
C PRO A 308 -6.51 -18.75 -26.02
N SER A 309 -6.64 -18.67 -24.69
CA SER A 309 -7.83 -19.08 -23.95
C SER A 309 -9.10 -18.26 -24.26
N SER A 310 -9.00 -17.21 -25.08
CA SER A 310 -10.16 -16.50 -25.60
C SER A 310 -10.85 -17.20 -26.78
N ALA A 311 -10.16 -18.14 -27.44
CA ALA A 311 -10.70 -18.82 -28.60
C ALA A 311 -11.83 -19.81 -28.22
N TYR A 312 -11.65 -20.54 -27.14
CA TYR A 312 -12.67 -21.42 -26.53
C TYR A 312 -12.39 -21.60 -25.04
N ASN A 313 -13.40 -22.09 -24.29
CA ASN A 313 -13.25 -22.32 -22.85
C ASN A 313 -12.34 -23.51 -22.54
N VAL A 314 -11.06 -23.23 -22.33
CA VAL A 314 -10.03 -24.24 -22.01
C VAL A 314 -10.21 -24.88 -20.62
N TRP A 315 -11.07 -24.33 -19.76
CA TRP A 315 -11.36 -24.83 -18.42
C TRP A 315 -12.54 -25.79 -18.37
N ASP A 316 -13.33 -25.88 -19.46
CA ASP A 316 -14.40 -26.84 -19.60
C ASP A 316 -13.86 -28.12 -20.25
N LEU A 317 -13.60 -29.13 -19.40
CA LEU A 317 -13.00 -30.39 -19.82
C LEU A 317 -13.94 -31.25 -20.68
N ASP A 318 -15.23 -30.96 -20.64
CA ASP A 318 -16.25 -31.66 -21.45
C ASP A 318 -16.50 -30.96 -22.79
N TYR A 319 -15.98 -29.74 -22.95
CA TYR A 319 -16.10 -29.01 -24.22
C TYR A 319 -15.19 -29.61 -25.30
N SER A 320 -15.75 -29.85 -26.46
CA SER A 320 -15.01 -30.33 -27.65
C SER A 320 -14.89 -29.20 -28.66
N PRO A 321 -13.73 -28.50 -28.74
CA PRO A 321 -13.57 -27.35 -29.60
C PRO A 321 -13.62 -27.76 -31.07
N THR A 322 -14.16 -26.90 -31.91
CA THR A 322 -14.18 -27.07 -33.37
C THR A 322 -12.77 -26.87 -33.94
N ALA A 323 -12.57 -27.32 -35.20
CA ALA A 323 -11.28 -27.15 -35.89
C ALA A 323 -10.91 -25.66 -36.06
N ASP A 324 -11.90 -24.77 -36.25
CA ASP A 324 -11.68 -23.33 -36.39
C ASP A 324 -11.27 -22.69 -35.07
N GLU A 325 -11.87 -23.12 -33.95
CA GLU A 325 -11.47 -22.66 -32.62
C GLU A 325 -10.05 -23.10 -32.24
N VAL A 326 -9.70 -24.37 -32.58
CA VAL A 326 -8.32 -24.87 -32.39
C VAL A 326 -7.34 -24.08 -33.27
N SER A 327 -7.68 -23.81 -34.52
CA SER A 327 -6.85 -22.99 -35.41
C SER A 327 -6.67 -21.59 -34.86
N SER A 328 -7.74 -20.94 -34.40
CA SER A 328 -7.69 -19.62 -33.78
C SER A 328 -6.82 -19.59 -32.51
N TYR A 329 -6.95 -20.63 -31.66
CA TYR A 329 -6.10 -20.79 -30.49
C TYR A 329 -4.60 -20.86 -30.89
N MET A 330 -4.27 -21.69 -31.87
CA MET A 330 -2.89 -21.87 -32.33
C MET A 330 -2.33 -20.61 -32.99
N ASP A 331 -3.13 -19.89 -33.79
CA ASP A 331 -2.73 -18.63 -34.41
C ASP A 331 -2.40 -17.55 -33.36
N ILE A 332 -3.22 -17.42 -32.31
CA ILE A 332 -2.98 -16.48 -31.21
C ILE A 332 -1.74 -16.91 -30.42
N TYR A 333 -1.61 -18.22 -30.14
CA TYR A 333 -0.45 -18.78 -29.43
C TYR A 333 0.86 -18.50 -30.19
N ASP A 334 0.89 -18.82 -31.48
CA ASP A 334 2.07 -18.61 -32.33
C ASP A 334 2.39 -17.13 -32.48
N HIS A 335 1.38 -16.27 -32.62
CA HIS A 335 1.60 -14.81 -32.65
C HIS A 335 2.30 -14.34 -31.38
N PHE A 336 1.76 -14.68 -30.21
CA PHE A 336 2.28 -14.22 -28.92
C PHE A 336 3.68 -14.75 -28.61
N THR A 337 3.97 -16.01 -28.99
CA THR A 337 5.23 -16.70 -28.64
C THR A 337 6.34 -16.50 -29.65
N SER A 338 6.03 -16.27 -30.95
CA SER A 338 7.02 -16.23 -32.06
C SER A 338 8.04 -15.11 -31.95
N ALA A 339 7.65 -13.95 -31.41
CA ALA A 339 8.58 -12.83 -31.19
C ALA A 339 8.23 -12.03 -29.93
N LYS A 340 9.27 -11.51 -29.29
CA LYS A 340 9.08 -10.65 -28.09
C LYS A 340 8.22 -9.42 -28.41
N ALA A 341 8.41 -8.79 -29.55
CA ALA A 341 7.65 -7.61 -29.96
C ALA A 341 6.13 -7.85 -30.01
N ASN A 342 5.71 -9.05 -30.38
CA ASN A 342 4.29 -9.41 -30.49
C ASN A 342 3.55 -9.45 -29.15
N ARG A 343 4.28 -9.62 -28.05
CA ARG A 343 3.74 -9.62 -26.67
C ARG A 343 4.04 -8.34 -25.90
N GLN A 344 4.37 -7.26 -26.60
CA GLN A 344 4.63 -5.94 -26.02
C GLN A 344 3.73 -4.88 -26.67
N ILE A 345 3.71 -3.67 -26.10
CA ILE A 345 2.96 -2.55 -26.67
C ILE A 345 3.56 -2.17 -28.03
N ASP A 346 2.73 -2.11 -29.05
CA ASP A 346 3.13 -1.65 -30.39
C ASP A 346 2.90 -0.13 -30.49
N TRP A 347 3.91 0.64 -30.09
CA TRP A 347 3.87 2.10 -30.16
C TRP A 347 3.85 2.60 -31.60
N ASP A 348 4.60 1.98 -32.49
CA ASP A 348 4.71 2.41 -33.89
C ASP A 348 3.36 2.26 -34.62
N MET A 349 2.61 1.19 -34.32
CA MET A 349 1.24 1.00 -34.81
C MET A 349 0.29 2.12 -34.33
N MET A 350 0.40 2.52 -33.07
CA MET A 350 -0.47 3.59 -32.53
C MET A 350 -0.17 4.95 -33.18
N TYR A 351 1.09 5.29 -33.38
CA TYR A 351 1.47 6.48 -34.17
C TYR A 351 0.96 6.43 -35.60
N PHE A 352 1.12 5.30 -36.27
CA PHE A 352 0.61 5.10 -37.62
C PHE A 352 -0.92 5.27 -37.67
N ALA A 353 -1.67 4.67 -36.77
CA ALA A 353 -3.11 4.78 -36.69
C ALA A 353 -3.58 6.24 -36.50
N ASN A 354 -2.93 7.01 -35.65
CA ASN A 354 -3.21 8.42 -35.44
C ASN A 354 -2.91 9.27 -36.68
N GLN A 355 -1.79 9.01 -37.37
CA GLN A 355 -1.44 9.69 -38.62
C GLN A 355 -2.47 9.42 -39.73
N GLN A 356 -2.99 8.20 -39.82
CA GLN A 356 -4.08 7.86 -40.74
C GLN A 356 -5.39 8.60 -40.33
N GLY A 357 -5.67 8.71 -39.03
CA GLY A 357 -6.78 9.48 -38.50
C GLY A 357 -6.69 10.98 -38.85
N ASN A 358 -5.50 11.58 -38.77
CA ASN A 358 -5.26 12.98 -39.14
C ASN A 358 -5.68 13.29 -40.57
N ALA A 359 -5.38 12.38 -41.50
CA ALA A 359 -5.75 12.53 -42.90
C ALA A 359 -7.28 12.55 -43.16
N GLN A 360 -8.04 12.03 -42.18
CA GLN A 360 -9.50 11.98 -42.20
C GLN A 360 -10.14 13.05 -41.30
N GLY A 361 -9.35 13.89 -40.65
CA GLY A 361 -9.80 14.90 -39.67
C GLY A 361 -10.38 14.31 -38.38
N LEU A 362 -9.90 13.11 -37.99
CA LEU A 362 -10.34 12.43 -36.76
C LEU A 362 -9.45 12.83 -35.57
N ASP A 363 -10.05 12.80 -34.38
CA ASP A 363 -9.34 12.94 -33.09
C ASP A 363 -8.39 11.75 -32.83
N ALA A 364 -7.44 11.93 -31.93
CA ALA A 364 -6.50 10.91 -31.48
C ALA A 364 -7.22 9.59 -31.16
N LEU A 365 -6.83 8.49 -31.84
CA LEU A 365 -7.28 7.15 -31.50
C LEU A 365 -6.57 6.61 -30.26
N TYR A 366 -5.28 6.90 -30.15
CA TYR A 366 -4.42 6.52 -29.02
C TYR A 366 -3.69 7.75 -28.50
N TYR A 367 -3.51 7.80 -27.18
CA TYR A 367 -2.81 8.89 -26.50
C TYR A 367 -2.23 8.41 -25.16
N VAL A 368 -1.32 9.19 -24.58
CA VAL A 368 -0.85 9.00 -23.23
C VAL A 368 -1.36 10.13 -22.35
N GLU A 369 -2.09 9.82 -21.31
CA GLU A 369 -2.50 10.75 -20.25
C GLU A 369 -1.55 10.66 -19.06
N GLU A 370 -1.39 11.73 -18.30
CA GLU A 370 -0.77 11.71 -16.98
C GLU A 370 -1.82 12.09 -15.93
N ARG A 371 -1.98 11.24 -14.92
CA ARG A 371 -2.92 11.42 -13.80
C ARG A 371 -2.16 12.00 -12.63
N HIS A 372 -2.61 13.14 -12.14
CA HIS A 372 -2.01 13.90 -11.05
C HIS A 372 -2.81 13.74 -9.76
N ASN A 373 -2.09 13.49 -8.65
CA ASN A 373 -2.58 13.50 -7.28
C ASN A 373 -1.66 14.40 -6.45
N ASP A 374 -1.67 15.70 -6.79
CA ASP A 374 -0.81 16.68 -6.15
C ASP A 374 -1.37 17.10 -4.80
N GLN A 375 -0.51 17.53 -3.88
CA GLN A 375 -0.96 17.95 -2.55
C GLN A 375 -0.18 19.17 -2.05
N ALA A 376 -0.90 20.04 -1.31
CA ALA A 376 -0.32 21.03 -0.43
C ALA A 376 -0.77 20.75 1.01
N ALA A 377 0.14 20.51 1.93
CA ALA A 377 -0.17 20.15 3.31
C ALA A 377 0.61 20.99 4.32
N LEU A 378 -0.05 21.37 5.40
CA LEU A 378 0.53 22.00 6.59
C LEU A 378 0.17 21.14 7.81
N ASN A 379 1.20 20.68 8.52
CA ASN A 379 1.05 19.86 9.72
C ASN A 379 1.72 20.56 10.91
N LEU A 380 1.02 20.61 12.03
CA LEU A 380 1.48 21.21 13.28
C LEU A 380 1.38 20.16 14.39
N SER A 381 2.38 20.11 15.27
CA SER A 381 2.38 19.27 16.46
C SER A 381 3.01 20.01 17.63
N SER A 382 2.44 19.86 18.81
CA SER A 382 3.06 20.33 20.05
C SER A 382 2.88 19.24 21.11
N THR A 383 3.98 18.80 21.71
CA THR A 383 4.00 17.72 22.70
C THR A 383 4.69 18.17 23.96
N TRP A 384 4.06 17.89 25.09
CA TRP A 384 4.56 18.13 26.42
C TRP A 384 4.84 16.81 27.13
N SER A 385 6.06 16.65 27.64
CA SER A 385 6.48 15.49 28.44
C SER A 385 6.88 15.96 29.84
N HIS A 386 6.36 15.28 30.85
CA HIS A 386 6.72 15.57 32.25
C HIS A 386 6.94 14.27 33.02
N THR A 387 8.16 14.08 33.51
CA THR A 387 8.53 13.00 34.44
C THR A 387 8.38 13.54 35.86
N ILE A 388 7.27 13.19 36.52
CA ILE A 388 7.00 13.66 37.89
C ILE A 388 8.01 13.07 38.88
N ASN A 389 8.30 11.80 38.71
CA ASN A 389 9.28 11.06 39.50
C ASN A 389 9.60 9.71 38.79
N ASN A 390 10.40 8.85 39.38
CA ASN A 390 10.81 7.55 38.81
C ASN A 390 9.64 6.57 38.54
N TYR A 391 8.44 6.85 39.04
CA TYR A 391 7.25 6.01 38.95
C TYR A 391 6.17 6.56 38.04
N ASN A 392 6.20 7.89 37.83
CA ASN A 392 5.11 8.62 37.18
C ASN A 392 5.62 9.55 36.08
N ARG A 393 5.07 9.37 34.89
CA ARG A 393 5.28 10.25 33.74
C ARG A 393 3.96 10.48 33.01
N TYR A 394 3.75 11.66 32.47
CA TYR A 394 2.69 11.91 31.53
C TYR A 394 3.22 12.64 30.30
N ASN A 395 2.61 12.33 29.17
CA ASN A 395 2.83 12.99 27.90
C ASN A 395 1.48 13.49 27.38
N LEU A 396 1.47 14.73 26.88
CA LEU A 396 0.31 15.36 26.27
C LEU A 396 0.68 15.83 24.87
N GLY A 397 -0.24 15.76 23.92
CA GLY A 397 0.03 16.25 22.59
C GLY A 397 -1.21 16.79 21.90
N VAL A 398 -0.97 17.77 21.04
CA VAL A 398 -1.96 18.30 20.11
C VAL A 398 -1.38 18.29 18.71
N ASN A 399 -2.18 17.86 17.74
CA ASN A 399 -1.83 17.83 16.32
C ASN A 399 -2.93 18.54 15.54
N ALA A 400 -2.55 19.32 14.54
CA ALA A 400 -3.47 19.94 13.59
C ALA A 400 -2.88 19.81 12.18
N SER A 401 -3.69 19.38 11.24
CA SER A 401 -3.26 19.18 9.84
C SER A 401 -4.31 19.70 8.90
N THR A 402 -3.87 20.35 7.82
CA THR A 402 -4.72 20.75 6.70
C THR A 402 -4.07 20.33 5.40
N THR A 403 -4.85 19.73 4.51
CA THR A 403 -4.38 19.27 3.20
C THR A 403 -5.36 19.71 2.13
N LYS A 404 -4.81 20.18 1.02
CA LYS A 404 -5.49 20.35 -0.25
C LYS A 404 -4.91 19.35 -1.23
N GLY A 405 -5.67 18.30 -1.58
CA GLY A 405 -5.37 17.41 -2.70
C GLY A 405 -5.90 18.00 -4.00
N MET A 406 -5.09 17.95 -5.05
CA MET A 406 -5.41 18.46 -6.38
C MET A 406 -5.38 17.29 -7.36
N HIS A 407 -6.55 16.91 -7.87
CA HIS A 407 -6.74 15.74 -8.71
C HIS A 407 -7.17 16.15 -10.10
N TYR A 408 -6.31 15.91 -11.08
CA TYR A 408 -6.56 16.24 -12.48
C TYR A 408 -5.77 15.29 -13.38
N LYS A 409 -6.03 15.34 -14.67
CA LYS A 409 -5.19 14.67 -15.66
C LYS A 409 -4.80 15.61 -16.78
N THR A 410 -3.60 15.39 -17.32
CA THR A 410 -3.08 16.14 -18.47
C THR A 410 -2.85 15.22 -19.65
N MET A 411 -2.91 15.79 -20.86
CA MET A 411 -2.50 15.12 -22.07
C MET A 411 -0.96 15.09 -22.12
N SER A 412 -0.38 13.92 -21.93
CA SER A 412 1.09 13.77 -21.91
C SER A 412 1.67 13.64 -23.32
N ASP A 413 1.01 12.88 -24.20
CA ASP A 413 1.46 12.66 -25.58
C ASP A 413 0.27 12.25 -26.47
N LEU A 414 0.05 12.99 -27.54
CA LEU A 414 -0.97 12.71 -28.55
C LEU A 414 -0.58 11.60 -29.54
N LEU A 415 0.59 10.99 -29.40
CA LEU A 415 1.12 9.95 -30.29
C LEU A 415 1.02 10.32 -31.77
N GLY A 416 1.33 11.58 -32.09
CA GLY A 416 1.33 12.11 -33.47
C GLY A 416 -0.04 12.45 -34.04
N ALA A 417 -1.11 12.45 -33.22
CA ALA A 417 -2.41 13.02 -33.59
C ALA A 417 -2.40 14.54 -33.55
N ASN A 418 -3.28 15.16 -34.36
CA ASN A 418 -3.39 16.60 -34.44
C ASN A 418 -4.33 17.21 -33.39
N SER A 419 -5.31 16.44 -32.90
CA SER A 419 -6.35 16.92 -32.01
C SER A 419 -6.90 15.82 -31.11
N TYR A 420 -7.48 16.24 -29.97
CA TYR A 420 -8.31 15.45 -29.08
C TYR A 420 -9.42 16.35 -28.51
N THR A 421 -10.66 15.91 -28.62
CA THR A 421 -11.80 16.63 -28.06
C THR A 421 -12.12 16.14 -26.65
N ASP A 422 -12.25 17.06 -25.68
CA ASP A 422 -12.50 16.76 -24.26
C ASP A 422 -13.95 16.34 -24.00
N ILE A 423 -14.27 15.10 -24.39
CA ILE A 423 -15.56 14.48 -24.15
C ILE A 423 -15.40 13.11 -23.50
N ASP A 424 -16.44 12.65 -22.81
CA ASP A 424 -16.51 11.26 -22.35
C ASP A 424 -16.92 10.33 -23.50
N LYS A 425 -15.99 9.46 -23.86
CA LYS A 425 -16.15 8.54 -25.00
C LYS A 425 -17.23 7.47 -24.78
N PHE A 426 -17.45 7.06 -23.51
CA PHE A 426 -18.47 6.07 -23.18
C PHE A 426 -19.86 6.70 -23.21
N ALA A 427 -20.02 7.89 -22.62
CA ALA A 427 -21.23 8.67 -22.71
C ALA A 427 -21.57 9.03 -24.16
N ALA A 428 -20.57 9.36 -24.99
CA ALA A 428 -20.74 9.66 -26.41
C ALA A 428 -21.24 8.44 -27.20
N ARG A 429 -20.75 7.25 -26.91
CA ARG A 429 -21.24 6.01 -27.52
C ARG A 429 -22.72 5.77 -27.20
N ASP A 430 -23.10 5.96 -25.93
CA ASP A 430 -24.44 5.64 -25.45
C ASP A 430 -25.48 6.72 -25.80
N ASN A 431 -25.07 8.01 -25.94
CA ASN A 431 -25.98 9.18 -26.08
C ASN A 431 -25.79 9.95 -27.37
N GLY A 432 -24.79 9.64 -28.16
CA GLY A 432 -24.44 10.38 -29.40
C GLY A 432 -23.65 11.66 -29.12
N LEU A 433 -22.97 12.16 -30.16
CA LEU A 433 -21.98 13.26 -30.05
C LEU A 433 -22.60 14.67 -29.78
N THR A 434 -23.91 14.82 -29.91
CA THR A 434 -24.60 16.12 -29.74
C THR A 434 -25.22 16.29 -28.34
N ASN A 435 -25.25 15.23 -27.54
CA ASN A 435 -25.84 15.27 -26.21
C ASN A 435 -24.89 15.97 -25.22
N PRO A 436 -25.35 17.01 -24.47
CA PRO A 436 -24.50 17.67 -23.47
C PRO A 436 -23.93 16.77 -22.39
N ILE A 437 -24.52 15.62 -22.12
CA ILE A 437 -24.07 14.63 -21.14
C ILE A 437 -22.64 14.14 -21.41
N ILE A 438 -22.19 14.21 -22.65
CA ILE A 438 -20.85 13.78 -23.05
C ILE A 438 -19.73 14.73 -22.60
N GLN A 439 -20.07 15.97 -22.25
CA GLN A 439 -19.08 16.99 -21.93
C GLN A 439 -18.42 16.73 -20.58
N ASN A 440 -17.10 16.69 -20.55
CA ASN A 440 -16.35 16.66 -19.30
C ASN A 440 -16.43 18.01 -18.58
N ASP A 441 -16.57 19.12 -19.33
CA ASP A 441 -16.82 20.45 -18.80
C ASP A 441 -17.88 21.22 -19.62
N LEU A 442 -19.11 21.31 -19.11
CA LEU A 442 -20.20 22.08 -19.72
C LEU A 442 -19.90 23.58 -19.83
N ARG A 443 -18.95 24.10 -19.07
CA ARG A 443 -18.54 25.52 -19.10
C ARG A 443 -17.59 25.80 -20.26
N ASN A 444 -16.99 24.76 -20.82
CA ASN A 444 -16.07 24.83 -21.96
C ASN A 444 -16.28 23.61 -22.87
N PRO A 445 -17.44 23.49 -23.52
CA PRO A 445 -17.83 22.31 -24.28
C PRO A 445 -16.98 22.13 -25.53
N ASN A 446 -16.74 20.84 -25.88
CA ASN A 446 -15.96 20.41 -27.05
C ASN A 446 -14.57 21.05 -27.12
N ARG A 447 -13.95 21.31 -25.96
CA ARG A 447 -12.62 21.90 -25.89
C ARG A 447 -11.60 21.00 -26.59
N GLN A 448 -10.81 21.61 -27.47
CA GLN A 448 -9.68 20.93 -28.11
C GLN A 448 -8.49 20.90 -27.16
N ILE A 449 -7.89 19.74 -27.01
CA ILE A 449 -6.80 19.43 -26.08
C ILE A 449 -5.49 19.28 -26.82
N SER A 450 -4.47 19.98 -26.34
CA SER A 450 -3.07 19.88 -26.74
C SER A 450 -2.27 19.19 -25.63
N GLU A 451 -1.04 18.79 -25.91
CA GLU A 451 -0.12 18.25 -24.92
C GLU A 451 0.12 19.26 -23.79
N GLY A 452 0.04 18.79 -22.54
CA GLY A 452 0.11 19.60 -21.33
C GLY A 452 -1.24 20.13 -20.82
N ASP A 453 -2.31 20.13 -21.63
CA ASP A 453 -3.62 20.62 -21.21
C ASP A 453 -4.28 19.64 -20.19
N VAL A 454 -4.95 20.25 -19.20
CA VAL A 454 -5.81 19.51 -18.26
C VAL A 454 -7.10 19.11 -18.96
N PHE A 455 -7.55 17.88 -18.84
CA PHE A 455 -8.77 17.36 -19.47
C PHE A 455 -9.44 16.25 -18.66
N GLY A 456 -10.67 15.90 -19.00
CA GLY A 456 -11.43 14.78 -18.44
C GLY A 456 -12.00 15.06 -17.06
N TYR A 457 -11.16 15.36 -16.06
CA TYR A 457 -11.58 15.74 -14.72
C TYR A 457 -10.58 16.70 -14.07
N ASN A 458 -11.09 17.56 -13.19
CA ASN A 458 -10.28 18.44 -12.35
C ASN A 458 -11.08 18.78 -11.08
N TYR A 459 -10.52 18.39 -9.90
CA TYR A 459 -11.16 18.66 -8.61
C TYR A 459 -10.13 18.72 -7.49
N ASN A 460 -10.50 19.37 -6.38
CA ASN A 460 -9.75 19.40 -5.15
C ASN A 460 -10.46 18.59 -4.06
N ILE A 461 -9.70 18.01 -3.14
CA ILE A 461 -10.19 17.46 -1.87
C ILE A 461 -9.52 18.21 -0.73
N TYR A 462 -10.30 18.75 0.19
CA TYR A 462 -9.81 19.40 1.39
C TYR A 462 -10.05 18.49 2.58
N VAL A 463 -8.99 18.22 3.35
CA VAL A 463 -9.06 17.45 4.59
C VAL A 463 -8.43 18.26 5.69
N ASN A 464 -9.19 18.49 6.77
CA ASN A 464 -8.65 19.11 7.98
C ASN A 464 -8.85 18.16 9.14
N LYS A 465 -7.81 17.95 9.94
CA LYS A 465 -7.84 17.08 11.13
C LYS A 465 -7.19 17.77 12.30
N ALA A 466 -7.86 17.71 13.46
CA ALA A 466 -7.30 18.10 14.73
C ALA A 466 -7.41 16.93 15.70
N ARG A 467 -6.34 16.71 16.50
CA ARG A 467 -6.24 15.62 17.49
C ARG A 467 -5.64 16.19 18.78
N ALA A 468 -6.22 15.85 19.91
CA ALA A 468 -5.60 16.02 21.22
C ALA A 468 -5.51 14.67 21.90
N TRP A 469 -4.37 14.38 22.53
CA TRP A 469 -4.12 13.11 23.18
C TRP A 469 -3.34 13.27 24.48
N GLY A 470 -3.48 12.28 25.36
CA GLY A 470 -2.74 12.22 26.59
C GLY A 470 -2.39 10.78 26.95
N GLN A 471 -1.26 10.61 27.62
CA GLN A 471 -0.77 9.32 28.07
C GLN A 471 -0.19 9.47 29.48
N TYR A 472 -0.52 8.52 30.36
CA TYR A 472 0.01 8.44 31.71
C TYR A 472 0.66 7.09 31.96
N LEU A 473 1.91 7.12 32.38
CA LEU A 473 2.69 5.95 32.80
C LEU A 473 2.76 5.94 34.34
N TYR A 474 2.40 4.78 34.92
CA TYR A 474 2.55 4.48 36.33
C TYR A 474 3.33 3.18 36.53
N THR A 475 4.35 3.20 37.37
CA THR A 475 5.14 2.02 37.72
C THR A 475 5.18 1.89 39.24
N TYR A 476 4.80 0.74 39.75
CA TYR A 476 4.85 0.47 41.20
C TYR A 476 5.24 -1.01 41.45
N GLY A 477 6.41 -1.21 42.04
CA GLY A 477 6.93 -2.54 42.31
C GLY A 477 7.01 -3.42 41.03
N PRO A 478 6.29 -4.55 40.98
CA PRO A 478 6.30 -5.42 39.81
C PRO A 478 5.30 -4.98 38.71
N LEU A 479 4.48 -3.97 38.97
CA LEU A 479 3.42 -3.54 38.06
C LEU A 479 3.81 -2.26 37.31
N ARG A 480 3.52 -2.24 36.01
CA ARG A 480 3.60 -1.06 35.14
C ARG A 480 2.28 -0.93 34.38
N ALA A 481 1.69 0.24 34.47
CA ALA A 481 0.48 0.56 33.74
C ALA A 481 0.70 1.77 32.83
N VAL A 482 0.17 1.70 31.62
CA VAL A 482 0.10 2.84 30.67
C VAL A 482 -1.35 3.02 30.28
N VAL A 483 -1.89 4.22 30.47
CA VAL A 483 -3.23 4.57 30.01
C VAL A 483 -3.13 5.76 29.07
N SER A 484 -3.78 5.67 27.93
CA SER A 484 -3.77 6.74 26.92
C SER A 484 -5.18 7.02 26.44
N GLY A 485 -5.45 8.27 26.11
CA GLY A 485 -6.71 8.70 25.51
C GLY A 485 -6.50 9.72 24.40
N GLN A 486 -7.40 9.77 23.45
CA GLN A 486 -7.44 10.78 22.39
C GLN A 486 -8.86 11.21 22.06
N ILE A 487 -8.97 12.44 21.53
CA ILE A 487 -10.13 12.94 20.81
C ILE A 487 -9.64 13.51 19.48
N ASN A 488 -10.38 13.30 18.39
CA ASN A 488 -10.06 13.86 17.09
C ASN A 488 -11.30 14.34 16.35
N GLY A 489 -11.15 15.37 15.54
CA GLY A 489 -12.16 15.88 14.62
C GLY A 489 -11.59 15.93 13.22
N THR A 490 -12.36 15.50 12.22
CA THR A 490 -11.97 15.52 10.80
C THR A 490 -13.08 16.14 9.97
N THR A 491 -12.70 16.99 9.01
CA THR A 491 -13.61 17.52 7.98
C THR A 491 -13.11 17.12 6.60
N ILE A 492 -14.04 16.77 5.72
CA ILE A 492 -13.78 16.38 4.33
C ILE A 492 -14.69 17.18 3.42
N GLU A 493 -14.12 17.77 2.37
CA GLU A 493 -14.85 18.53 1.34
C GLU A 493 -14.23 18.26 -0.02
N ARG A 494 -15.05 18.13 -1.07
CA ARG A 494 -14.62 18.10 -2.47
C ARG A 494 -15.07 19.39 -3.17
N GLU A 495 -14.18 19.95 -3.98
CA GLU A 495 -14.47 21.08 -4.86
C GLU A 495 -14.24 20.69 -6.32
N GLY A 496 -15.30 20.56 -7.11
CA GLY A 496 -15.21 20.34 -8.55
C GLY A 496 -14.84 21.61 -9.30
N LEU A 497 -13.83 21.55 -10.16
CA LEU A 497 -13.36 22.66 -11.00
C LEU A 497 -13.87 22.56 -12.44
N MET A 498 -14.47 21.45 -12.82
CA MET A 498 -15.16 21.21 -14.08
C MET A 498 -16.62 20.85 -13.81
N GLN A 499 -17.54 21.34 -14.68
CA GLN A 499 -18.96 21.00 -14.64
C GLN A 499 -19.22 19.81 -15.57
N ASN A 500 -19.30 18.62 -15.02
CA ASN A 500 -19.46 17.38 -15.78
C ASN A 500 -20.89 17.21 -16.28
N GLY A 501 -21.07 16.94 -17.57
CA GLY A 501 -22.39 16.78 -18.20
C GLY A 501 -23.24 15.65 -17.62
N ARG A 502 -22.60 14.60 -17.08
CA ARG A 502 -23.27 13.45 -16.44
C ARG A 502 -23.85 13.77 -15.06
N ALA A 503 -23.31 14.80 -14.41
CA ALA A 503 -23.73 15.26 -13.09
C ALA A 503 -23.71 16.80 -13.02
N ALA A 504 -24.38 17.44 -13.95
CA ALA A 504 -24.31 18.89 -14.23
C ALA A 504 -24.53 19.75 -12.98
N GLU A 505 -25.47 19.37 -12.10
CA GLU A 505 -25.81 20.13 -10.89
C GLU A 505 -24.98 19.77 -9.67
N ARG A 506 -24.21 18.65 -9.73
CA ARG A 506 -23.53 18.07 -8.56
C ARG A 506 -22.05 17.79 -8.79
N SER A 507 -21.43 18.41 -9.79
CA SER A 507 -20.03 18.17 -10.15
C SER A 507 -19.14 19.40 -9.96
N TYR A 508 -19.68 20.62 -10.11
CA TYR A 508 -18.95 21.88 -10.00
C TYR A 508 -19.15 22.54 -8.62
N GLY A 509 -18.08 23.17 -8.09
CA GLY A 509 -18.10 23.81 -6.78
C GLY A 509 -18.02 22.81 -5.60
N SER A 510 -18.42 23.25 -4.42
CA SER A 510 -18.31 22.53 -3.17
C SER A 510 -19.33 21.40 -3.03
N SER A 511 -18.88 20.25 -2.49
CA SER A 511 -19.74 19.13 -2.07
C SER A 511 -20.52 19.42 -0.78
N GLY A 512 -20.24 20.55 -0.12
CA GLY A 512 -20.49 20.70 1.30
C GLY A 512 -19.43 19.96 2.14
N VAL A 513 -19.47 20.17 3.45
CA VAL A 513 -18.45 19.69 4.38
C VAL A 513 -18.99 18.53 5.23
N ALA A 514 -18.46 17.34 5.05
CA ALA A 514 -18.68 16.23 5.97
C ALA A 514 -17.81 16.39 7.23
N LYS A 515 -18.38 16.13 8.40
CA LYS A 515 -17.73 16.32 9.71
C LYS A 515 -17.81 15.05 10.52
N PHE A 516 -16.66 14.61 11.06
CA PHE A 516 -16.54 13.43 11.87
C PHE A 516 -15.88 13.76 13.20
N LEU A 517 -16.42 13.22 14.28
CA LEU A 517 -15.82 13.26 15.61
C LEU A 517 -15.44 11.84 16.01
N GLY A 518 -14.19 11.65 16.32
CA GLY A 518 -13.61 10.38 16.75
C GLY A 518 -12.92 10.52 18.09
N GLY A 519 -12.37 9.42 18.55
CA GLY A 519 -11.61 9.36 19.80
C GLY A 519 -11.32 7.93 20.18
N GLY A 520 -10.63 7.73 21.31
CA GLY A 520 -10.32 6.39 21.75
C GLY A 520 -9.50 6.36 23.02
N GLY A 521 -9.37 5.16 23.57
CA GLY A 521 -8.58 4.88 24.74
C GLY A 521 -7.80 3.58 24.61
N LYS A 522 -6.64 3.53 25.28
CA LYS A 522 -5.77 2.36 25.36
C LYS A 522 -5.29 2.17 26.79
N ALA A 523 -5.14 0.90 27.16
CA ALA A 523 -4.59 0.53 28.46
C ALA A 523 -3.60 -0.64 28.29
N THR A 524 -2.48 -0.53 28.98
CA THR A 524 -1.48 -1.59 29.12
C THR A 524 -1.29 -1.89 30.59
N LEU A 525 -1.28 -3.17 30.95
CA LEU A 525 -0.89 -3.63 32.27
C LEU A 525 0.20 -4.69 32.12
N SER A 526 1.40 -4.37 32.60
CA SER A 526 2.54 -5.30 32.62
C SER A 526 2.83 -5.73 34.05
N TRP A 527 2.91 -7.04 34.26
CA TRP A 527 3.27 -7.65 35.52
C TRP A 527 4.62 -8.37 35.36
N ARG A 528 5.62 -7.85 36.10
CA ARG A 528 6.92 -8.49 36.22
C ARG A 528 6.84 -9.60 37.28
N ILE A 529 6.63 -10.84 36.83
CA ILE A 529 6.54 -12.03 37.68
C ILE A 529 7.85 -12.24 38.47
N ASN A 530 8.97 -12.04 37.77
CA ASN A 530 10.31 -12.01 38.32
C ASN A 530 11.25 -11.22 37.38
N PRO A 531 12.54 -11.02 37.66
CA PRO A 531 13.44 -10.23 36.82
C PRO A 531 13.51 -10.66 35.35
N SER A 532 13.25 -11.94 35.06
CA SER A 532 13.33 -12.52 33.71
C SER A 532 11.98 -12.65 33.01
N ASN A 533 10.85 -12.58 33.71
CA ASN A 533 9.54 -12.94 33.18
C ASN A 533 8.55 -11.80 33.35
N VAL A 534 7.95 -11.38 32.24
CA VAL A 534 6.94 -10.32 32.21
C VAL A 534 5.70 -10.81 31.45
N LEU A 535 4.53 -10.60 32.03
CA LEU A 535 3.24 -10.79 31.39
C LEU A 535 2.63 -9.43 31.12
N THR A 536 2.15 -9.16 29.89
CA THR A 536 1.55 -7.89 29.50
C THR A 536 0.19 -8.12 28.86
N LEU A 537 -0.82 -7.41 29.34
CA LEU A 537 -2.16 -7.34 28.79
C LEU A 537 -2.36 -5.93 28.20
N ASN A 538 -2.77 -5.89 26.94
CA ASN A 538 -3.08 -4.68 26.19
C ASN A 538 -4.54 -4.70 25.73
N SER A 539 -5.22 -3.55 25.81
CA SER A 539 -6.58 -3.39 25.28
C SER A 539 -6.76 -1.98 24.74
N SER A 540 -7.48 -1.85 23.63
CA SER A 540 -7.84 -0.54 23.06
C SER A 540 -9.18 -0.57 22.34
N TYR A 541 -9.82 0.59 22.32
CA TYR A 541 -10.94 0.90 21.46
C TYR A 541 -10.78 2.32 20.92
N GLN A 542 -11.00 2.50 19.60
CA GLN A 542 -10.93 3.82 18.98
C GLN A 542 -11.92 3.93 17.82
N ARG A 543 -12.33 5.18 17.55
CA ARG A 543 -13.09 5.55 16.35
C ARG A 543 -12.35 6.63 15.60
N GLU A 544 -12.24 6.43 14.28
CA GLU A 544 -11.56 7.33 13.35
C GLU A 544 -12.48 7.68 12.18
N ALA A 545 -12.26 8.84 11.56
CA ALA A 545 -12.98 9.23 10.35
C ALA A 545 -12.67 8.29 9.18
N PRO A 546 -13.60 8.07 8.24
CA PRO A 546 -13.30 7.37 6.99
C PRO A 546 -12.25 8.15 6.19
N LEU A 547 -11.49 7.45 5.33
CA LEU A 547 -10.53 8.09 4.44
C LEU A 547 -11.26 8.96 3.40
N ALA A 548 -10.73 10.14 3.11
CA ALA A 548 -11.32 11.05 2.14
C ALA A 548 -11.39 10.43 0.73
N TYR A 549 -10.39 9.62 0.36
CA TYR A 549 -10.35 8.89 -0.89
C TYR A 549 -11.57 7.98 -1.13
N ASN A 550 -12.07 7.32 -0.08
CA ASN A 550 -13.22 6.40 -0.12
C ASN A 550 -14.55 7.08 0.23
N SER A 551 -14.56 8.40 0.47
CA SER A 551 -15.74 9.09 0.98
C SER A 551 -16.74 9.54 -0.09
N PHE A 552 -16.37 9.49 -1.38
CA PHE A 552 -17.19 9.92 -2.50
C PHE A 552 -17.56 8.74 -3.41
N VAL A 553 -18.79 8.71 -3.92
CA VAL A 553 -19.27 7.61 -4.77
C VAL A 553 -18.57 7.56 -6.14
N ALA A 554 -18.16 8.70 -6.69
CA ALA A 554 -17.40 8.81 -7.94
C ALA A 554 -16.66 10.16 -7.96
N ASN A 555 -15.54 10.24 -7.29
CA ASN A 555 -14.81 11.48 -7.04
C ASN A 555 -14.33 12.23 -8.29
N ARG A 556 -14.14 11.53 -9.44
CA ARG A 556 -13.78 12.18 -10.71
C ARG A 556 -14.91 12.92 -11.37
N ILE A 557 -16.18 12.60 -11.03
CA ILE A 557 -17.35 13.05 -11.75
C ILE A 557 -18.22 13.97 -10.90
N LYS A 558 -18.49 13.60 -9.64
CA LYS A 558 -19.52 14.24 -8.82
C LYS A 558 -19.15 14.44 -7.37
N ASN A 559 -19.88 15.34 -6.72
CA ASN A 559 -19.66 15.78 -5.35
C ASN A 559 -20.35 14.89 -4.30
N ASP A 560 -21.03 13.83 -4.70
CA ASP A 560 -21.86 13.02 -3.81
C ASP A 560 -20.99 12.19 -2.86
N PHE A 561 -21.23 12.36 -1.58
CA PHE A 561 -20.67 11.47 -0.55
C PHE A 561 -21.32 10.08 -0.63
N VAL A 562 -20.57 9.08 -0.20
CA VAL A 562 -21.10 7.73 0.05
C VAL A 562 -22.22 7.83 1.09
N HIS A 563 -23.38 7.25 0.80
CA HIS A 563 -24.53 7.30 1.70
C HIS A 563 -24.22 6.59 3.03
N GLY A 564 -24.53 7.24 4.16
CA GLY A 564 -24.37 6.66 5.50
C GLY A 564 -22.93 6.50 5.95
N LEU A 565 -22.01 7.39 5.50
CA LEU A 565 -20.66 7.47 6.04
C LEU A 565 -20.67 7.66 7.56
N SER A 566 -19.85 6.87 8.25
CA SER A 566 -19.64 6.94 9.69
C SER A 566 -18.16 6.77 10.03
N THR A 567 -17.79 6.99 11.27
CA THR A 567 -16.45 6.68 11.77
C THR A 567 -16.27 5.17 11.86
N GLU A 568 -15.11 4.66 11.42
CA GLU A 568 -14.73 3.25 11.63
C GLU A 568 -14.40 3.00 13.11
N GLY A 569 -14.77 1.83 13.61
CA GLY A 569 -14.46 1.36 14.94
C GLY A 569 -13.37 0.31 14.92
N ILE A 570 -12.42 0.41 15.87
CA ILE A 570 -11.30 -0.53 15.99
C ILE A 570 -11.18 -0.97 17.44
N PHE A 571 -11.40 -2.26 17.69
CA PHE A 571 -11.23 -2.90 19.00
C PHE A 571 -10.04 -3.86 18.93
N ASN A 572 -9.13 -3.78 19.89
CA ASN A 572 -7.95 -4.65 19.93
C ASN A 572 -7.65 -5.13 21.34
N ASN A 573 -7.27 -6.42 21.46
CA ASN A 573 -6.73 -7.02 22.66
C ASN A 573 -5.48 -7.83 22.34
N GLU A 574 -4.51 -7.80 23.24
CA GLU A 574 -3.27 -8.57 23.12
C GLU A 574 -2.81 -9.06 24.50
N LEU A 575 -2.40 -10.32 24.57
CA LEU A 575 -1.71 -10.90 25.72
C LEU A 575 -0.33 -11.34 25.29
N SER A 576 0.71 -10.80 25.93
CA SER A 576 2.11 -11.10 25.61
C SER A 576 2.86 -11.62 26.83
N TYR A 577 3.65 -12.66 26.62
CA TYR A 577 4.62 -13.16 27.60
C TYR A 577 6.03 -12.96 27.08
N SER A 578 6.88 -12.33 27.89
CA SER A 578 8.28 -12.06 27.55
C SER A 578 9.21 -12.72 28.58
N LEU A 579 10.21 -13.44 28.06
CA LEU A 579 11.29 -14.06 28.84
C LEU A 579 12.62 -13.43 28.42
N THR A 580 13.37 -12.91 29.37
CA THR A 580 14.71 -12.35 29.13
C THR A 580 15.70 -12.90 30.14
N THR A 581 16.73 -13.61 29.66
CA THR A 581 17.84 -14.11 30.41
C THR A 581 19.15 -13.58 29.81
N ALA A 582 20.29 -13.91 30.39
CA ALA A 582 21.59 -13.46 29.89
C ALA A 582 21.90 -13.94 28.44
N ARG A 583 21.34 -15.07 28.00
CA ARG A 583 21.63 -15.66 26.70
C ARG A 583 20.39 -15.94 25.84
N PHE A 584 19.21 -15.84 26.41
CA PHE A 584 17.97 -16.19 25.71
C PHE A 584 16.91 -15.14 25.97
N THR A 585 16.38 -14.59 24.90
CA THR A 585 15.24 -13.66 24.93
C THR A 585 14.14 -14.22 24.06
N ALA A 586 12.92 -14.28 24.58
CA ALA A 586 11.76 -14.76 23.83
C ALA A 586 10.52 -13.92 24.12
N ARG A 587 9.62 -13.82 23.14
CA ARG A 587 8.30 -13.25 23.26
C ARG A 587 7.28 -14.15 22.57
N LEU A 588 6.16 -14.36 23.23
CA LEU A 588 4.98 -15.00 22.66
C LEU A 588 3.78 -14.09 22.89
N SER A 589 3.03 -13.79 21.84
CA SER A 589 1.85 -12.93 21.90
C SER A 589 0.68 -13.57 21.19
N GLY A 590 -0.52 -13.48 21.79
CA GLY A 590 -1.78 -13.75 21.14
C GLY A 590 -2.53 -12.43 20.97
N TYR A 591 -3.15 -12.19 19.84
CA TYR A 591 -3.88 -10.96 19.53
C TYR A 591 -5.25 -11.24 18.91
N TYR A 592 -6.18 -10.31 19.14
CA TYR A 592 -7.49 -10.23 18.49
C TYR A 592 -7.81 -8.78 18.20
N THR A 593 -8.21 -8.47 16.96
CA THR A 593 -8.62 -7.14 16.52
C THR A 593 -9.90 -7.25 15.71
N ARG A 594 -10.85 -6.39 15.97
CA ARG A 594 -12.09 -6.25 15.20
C ARG A 594 -12.20 -4.85 14.65
N PHE A 595 -12.46 -4.75 13.35
CA PHE A 595 -12.81 -3.54 12.62
C PHE A 595 -14.29 -3.53 12.33
N THR A 596 -14.92 -2.37 12.45
CA THR A 596 -16.34 -2.18 12.14
C THR A 596 -16.55 -0.88 11.36
N ASP A 597 -17.63 -0.82 10.60
CA ASP A 597 -18.07 0.37 9.86
C ASP A 597 -17.03 0.91 8.85
N GLN A 598 -16.14 0.05 8.29
CA GLN A 598 -15.17 0.49 7.29
C GLN A 598 -15.85 0.77 5.96
N VAL A 599 -15.23 1.65 5.17
CA VAL A 599 -15.61 1.95 3.79
C VAL A 599 -14.45 1.62 2.88
N GLU A 600 -14.70 0.76 1.88
CA GLU A 600 -13.73 0.36 0.87
C GLU A 600 -14.28 0.64 -0.52
N GLN A 601 -13.43 1.07 -1.44
CA GLN A 601 -13.83 1.37 -2.81
C GLN A 601 -12.87 0.74 -3.80
N THR A 602 -13.42 0.13 -4.83
CA THR A 602 -12.69 -0.33 -6.01
C THR A 602 -13.23 0.33 -7.25
N ALA A 603 -12.36 0.53 -8.25
CA ALA A 603 -12.76 1.11 -9.52
C ALA A 603 -12.17 0.28 -10.67
N PHE A 604 -13.02 -0.12 -11.61
CA PHE A 604 -12.65 -1.02 -12.68
C PHE A 604 -13.45 -0.75 -13.96
N TYR A 605 -12.96 -1.26 -15.08
CA TYR A 605 -13.72 -1.27 -16.32
C TYR A 605 -14.61 -2.51 -16.38
N ASN A 606 -15.93 -2.29 -16.37
CA ASN A 606 -16.92 -3.35 -16.53
C ASN A 606 -17.18 -3.60 -18.02
N ASP A 607 -16.65 -4.70 -18.55
CA ASP A 607 -16.76 -5.05 -19.97
C ASP A 607 -18.20 -5.34 -20.39
N SER A 608 -19.02 -5.89 -19.51
CA SER A 608 -20.40 -6.24 -19.82
C SER A 608 -21.23 -4.99 -20.10
N GLU A 609 -21.04 -3.99 -19.27
CA GLU A 609 -21.69 -2.68 -19.43
C GLU A 609 -20.88 -1.73 -20.33
N ALA A 610 -19.64 -2.14 -20.70
CA ALA A 610 -18.68 -1.32 -21.42
C ALA A 610 -18.44 0.07 -20.78
N ARG A 611 -18.40 0.15 -19.44
CA ARG A 611 -18.34 1.36 -18.63
C ARG A 611 -17.29 1.27 -17.54
N PHE A 612 -16.73 2.43 -17.17
CA PHE A 612 -15.93 2.53 -15.98
C PHE A 612 -16.86 2.60 -14.75
N THR A 613 -16.57 1.75 -13.76
CA THR A 613 -17.46 1.47 -12.63
C THR A 613 -16.74 1.71 -11.32
N TYR A 614 -17.38 2.41 -10.39
CA TYR A 614 -16.99 2.48 -8.98
C TYR A 614 -17.90 1.55 -8.18
N LEU A 615 -17.29 0.69 -7.37
CA LEU A 615 -17.99 -0.15 -6.42
C LEU A 615 -17.50 0.20 -5.03
N THR A 616 -18.40 0.69 -4.19
CA THR A 616 -18.10 1.05 -2.80
C THR A 616 -18.79 0.07 -1.86
N MET A 617 -18.02 -0.53 -0.97
CA MET A 617 -18.51 -1.34 0.15
C MET A 617 -18.59 -0.48 1.40
N ARG A 618 -19.72 -0.52 2.10
CA ARG A 618 -20.02 0.24 3.32
C ARG A 618 -20.42 -0.68 4.45
N GLY A 619 -19.98 -0.36 5.68
CA GLY A 619 -20.22 -1.19 6.85
C GLY A 619 -19.42 -2.49 6.80
N VAL A 620 -18.18 -2.43 6.27
CA VAL A 620 -17.28 -3.59 6.24
C VAL A 620 -16.82 -3.90 7.65
N GLU A 621 -16.93 -5.18 8.03
CA GLU A 621 -16.41 -5.71 9.29
C GLU A 621 -15.32 -6.74 9.02
N LYS A 622 -14.26 -6.71 9.85
CA LYS A 622 -13.14 -7.65 9.74
C LYS A 622 -12.68 -8.09 11.12
N GLU A 623 -12.18 -9.31 11.19
CA GLU A 623 -11.52 -9.85 12.37
C GLU A 623 -10.11 -10.34 12.02
N HIS A 624 -9.14 -9.92 12.82
CA HIS A 624 -7.75 -10.35 12.71
C HIS A 624 -7.34 -10.97 14.04
N TYR A 625 -6.86 -12.20 14.03
CA TYR A 625 -6.42 -12.90 15.23
C TYR A 625 -5.28 -13.86 14.93
N GLY A 626 -4.45 -14.12 15.92
CA GLY A 626 -3.33 -15.02 15.72
C GLY A 626 -2.33 -15.01 16.85
N ILE A 627 -1.21 -15.66 16.58
CA ILE A 627 -0.09 -15.83 17.49
C ILE A 627 1.18 -15.34 16.79
N GLU A 628 1.99 -14.58 17.53
CA GLU A 628 3.31 -14.11 17.14
C GLU A 628 4.34 -14.64 18.14
N ALA A 629 5.45 -15.15 17.65
CA ALA A 629 6.54 -15.64 18.47
C ALA A 629 7.88 -15.13 17.95
N ALA A 630 8.77 -14.78 18.87
CA ALA A 630 10.16 -14.42 18.58
C ALA A 630 11.07 -15.02 19.65
N ALA A 631 12.23 -15.52 19.25
CA ALA A 631 13.26 -16.00 20.17
C ALA A 631 14.65 -15.72 19.60
N ILE A 632 15.54 -15.23 20.45
CA ILE A 632 16.95 -14.99 20.13
C ILE A 632 17.77 -15.76 21.17
N TRP A 633 18.64 -16.64 20.70
CA TRP A 633 19.53 -17.44 21.54
C TRP A 633 20.99 -17.13 21.24
N ASN A 634 21.64 -16.40 22.13
CA ASN A 634 23.07 -16.11 22.08
C ASN A 634 23.86 -17.30 22.67
N VAL A 635 24.23 -18.26 21.81
CA VAL A 635 24.98 -19.46 22.23
C VAL A 635 26.35 -19.07 22.78
N THR A 636 27.01 -18.16 22.07
CA THR A 636 28.27 -17.51 22.48
C THR A 636 28.18 -16.00 22.23
N SER A 637 29.22 -15.24 22.55
CA SER A 637 29.34 -13.82 22.18
C SER A 637 29.45 -13.60 20.65
N ALA A 638 29.75 -14.65 19.88
CA ALA A 638 29.92 -14.59 18.43
C ALA A 638 28.79 -15.26 17.65
N LEU A 639 28.06 -16.19 18.24
CA LEU A 639 27.05 -17.01 17.55
C LEU A 639 25.69 -16.84 18.19
N SER A 640 24.69 -16.46 17.38
CA SER A 640 23.29 -16.40 17.76
C SER A 640 22.38 -17.11 16.77
N PHE A 641 21.25 -17.58 17.27
CA PHE A 641 20.14 -18.13 16.50
C PHE A 641 18.91 -17.24 16.74
N THR A 642 18.17 -16.97 15.68
CA THR A 642 16.93 -16.19 15.71
C THR A 642 15.79 -17.04 15.16
N PHE A 643 14.67 -17.07 15.88
CA PHE A 643 13.41 -17.61 15.40
C PHE A 643 12.35 -16.51 15.43
N ILE A 644 11.65 -16.33 14.32
CA ILE A 644 10.51 -15.42 14.21
C ILE A 644 9.36 -16.17 13.56
N GLY A 645 8.17 -16.09 14.11
CA GLY A 645 6.99 -16.74 13.57
C GLY A 645 5.72 -15.93 13.77
N SER A 646 4.86 -15.98 12.77
CA SER A 646 3.50 -15.44 12.78
C SER A 646 2.56 -16.45 12.16
N MET A 647 1.45 -16.71 12.83
CA MET A 647 0.38 -17.55 12.33
C MET A 647 -0.96 -16.99 12.81
N GLY A 648 -1.82 -16.63 11.88
CA GLY A 648 -3.11 -16.05 12.22
C GLY A 648 -4.10 -16.13 11.09
N ASP A 649 -5.24 -15.46 11.26
CA ASP A 649 -6.21 -15.20 10.19
C ASP A 649 -6.64 -13.72 10.21
N ALA A 650 -7.06 -13.24 9.06
CA ALA A 650 -7.53 -11.88 8.87
C ALA A 650 -8.66 -11.95 7.81
N LEU A 651 -9.90 -11.87 8.24
CA LEU A 651 -11.06 -12.16 7.39
C LEU A 651 -12.18 -11.15 7.55
N TYR A 652 -12.97 -11.03 6.51
CA TYR A 652 -14.24 -10.33 6.50
C TYR A 652 -15.27 -11.18 7.27
N THR A 653 -16.08 -10.54 8.09
CA THR A 653 -17.03 -11.22 8.99
C THR A 653 -18.48 -10.82 8.73
N ASN A 654 -18.72 -10.11 7.63
CA ASN A 654 -20.07 -9.77 7.17
C ASN A 654 -20.13 -9.63 5.65
N ASN A 655 -21.35 -9.41 5.16
CA ASN A 655 -21.65 -9.07 3.78
C ASN A 655 -21.98 -7.57 3.70
N PRO A 656 -21.03 -6.68 3.38
CA PRO A 656 -21.23 -5.24 3.40
C PRO A 656 -22.21 -4.77 2.31
N TYR A 657 -22.84 -3.61 2.55
CA TYR A 657 -23.66 -2.93 1.57
C TYR A 657 -22.82 -2.42 0.40
N ALA A 658 -23.28 -2.68 -0.81
CA ALA A 658 -22.66 -2.22 -2.03
C ALA A 658 -23.37 -0.99 -2.61
N THR A 659 -22.56 -0.10 -3.21
CA THR A 659 -23.01 1.00 -4.05
C THR A 659 -22.25 0.93 -5.35
N ILE A 660 -22.97 0.84 -6.48
CA ILE A 660 -22.38 0.86 -7.82
C ILE A 660 -22.67 2.22 -8.45
N THR A 661 -21.63 2.84 -9.00
CA THR A 661 -21.73 4.12 -9.73
C THR A 661 -20.99 3.98 -11.06
N TYR A 662 -21.68 4.25 -12.16
CA TYR A 662 -21.10 4.25 -13.49
C TYR A 662 -20.56 5.63 -13.86
N GLU A 663 -19.38 5.68 -14.48
CA GLU A 663 -18.76 6.94 -14.88
C GLU A 663 -19.52 7.64 -16.02
N SER A 664 -20.18 6.87 -16.87
CA SER A 664 -20.93 7.38 -18.02
C SER A 664 -22.36 7.85 -17.71
N GLN A 665 -22.82 7.74 -16.48
CA GLN A 665 -24.20 8.06 -16.07
C GLN A 665 -24.21 8.67 -14.67
N ASP A 666 -25.30 9.43 -14.36
CA ASP A 666 -25.52 9.93 -13.00
C ASP A 666 -26.25 8.92 -12.08
N GLU A 667 -26.29 7.68 -12.49
CA GLU A 667 -27.00 6.62 -11.78
C GLU A 667 -26.13 6.04 -10.67
N VAL A 668 -26.77 5.83 -9.52
CA VAL A 668 -26.18 5.15 -8.36
C VAL A 668 -27.10 3.98 -8.00
N SER A 669 -26.59 2.76 -8.10
CA SER A 669 -27.37 1.56 -7.75
C SER A 669 -26.96 1.07 -6.37
N MET A 670 -27.92 0.99 -5.45
CA MET A 670 -27.74 0.48 -4.06
C MET A 670 -28.69 -0.69 -3.75
N THR A 671 -29.52 -1.06 -4.70
CA THR A 671 -30.54 -2.10 -4.55
C THR A 671 -30.59 -3.02 -5.76
N TYR A 672 -31.17 -4.19 -5.58
CA TYR A 672 -31.45 -5.14 -6.65
C TYR A 672 -32.85 -5.73 -6.48
N THR A 673 -33.41 -6.27 -7.55
CA THR A 673 -34.72 -6.94 -7.49
C THR A 673 -34.56 -8.34 -6.90
N ASN A 674 -35.14 -8.59 -5.73
CA ASN A 674 -35.14 -9.91 -5.11
C ASN A 674 -35.80 -10.93 -6.06
N PRO A 675 -35.15 -12.06 -6.34
CA PRO A 675 -35.66 -13.05 -7.31
C PRO A 675 -36.96 -13.73 -6.91
N VAL A 676 -37.30 -13.74 -5.62
CA VAL A 676 -38.51 -14.37 -5.06
C VAL A 676 -39.65 -13.35 -4.91
N THR A 677 -39.40 -12.30 -4.11
CA THR A 677 -40.43 -11.32 -3.73
C THR A 677 -40.73 -10.30 -4.83
N LYS A 678 -39.82 -10.15 -5.82
CA LYS A 678 -39.82 -9.12 -6.86
C LYS A 678 -39.81 -7.70 -6.32
N LYS A 679 -39.41 -7.49 -5.06
CA LYS A 679 -39.19 -6.21 -4.41
C LYS A 679 -37.73 -5.81 -4.44
N GLN A 680 -37.47 -4.53 -4.21
CA GLN A 680 -36.08 -4.01 -4.07
C GLN A 680 -35.50 -4.35 -2.72
N ASP A 681 -34.37 -5.04 -2.73
CA ASP A 681 -33.54 -5.34 -1.57
C ASP A 681 -32.19 -4.63 -1.66
N ALA A 682 -31.52 -4.44 -0.53
CA ALA A 682 -30.21 -3.81 -0.49
C ALA A 682 -29.15 -4.67 -1.25
N LEU A 683 -28.39 -4.01 -2.12
CA LEU A 683 -27.29 -4.66 -2.82
C LEU A 683 -26.14 -4.94 -1.83
N LEU A 684 -25.66 -6.19 -1.84
CA LEU A 684 -24.60 -6.67 -0.96
C LEU A 684 -23.41 -7.20 -1.76
N VAL A 685 -22.22 -7.10 -1.18
CA VAL A 685 -21.08 -7.94 -1.56
C VAL A 685 -21.01 -9.11 -0.58
N ILE A 686 -21.07 -10.32 -1.09
CA ILE A 686 -20.95 -11.55 -0.27
C ILE A 686 -19.48 -11.79 0.03
N ALA A 687 -19.01 -11.17 1.12
CA ALA A 687 -17.59 -11.14 1.52
C ALA A 687 -17.29 -11.96 2.76
N ASP A 688 -18.30 -12.41 3.50
CA ASP A 688 -18.11 -13.20 4.72
C ASP A 688 -17.22 -14.42 4.47
N GLY A 689 -16.16 -14.57 5.29
CA GLY A 689 -15.13 -15.61 5.14
C GLY A 689 -14.01 -15.30 4.12
N CYS A 690 -14.12 -14.24 3.31
CA CYS A 690 -13.00 -13.78 2.48
C CYS A 690 -11.85 -13.26 3.35
N ARG A 691 -10.61 -13.41 2.88
CA ARG A 691 -9.40 -13.03 3.63
C ARG A 691 -8.78 -11.75 3.09
N VAL A 692 -8.10 -11.05 3.98
CA VAL A 692 -7.24 -9.92 3.61
C VAL A 692 -6.11 -10.43 2.71
N SER A 693 -5.79 -9.66 1.69
CA SER A 693 -4.94 -10.07 0.59
C SER A 693 -3.49 -9.59 0.68
N SER A 694 -2.67 -10.16 -0.21
CA SER A 694 -1.31 -9.71 -0.52
C SER A 694 -0.41 -9.63 0.73
N THR A 695 -0.59 -10.59 1.64
CA THR A 695 0.29 -10.83 2.79
C THR A 695 0.20 -12.30 3.19
N PRO A 696 1.31 -12.96 3.57
CA PRO A 696 1.25 -14.30 4.11
C PRO A 696 0.63 -14.27 5.52
N LEU A 697 -0.41 -15.08 5.73
CA LEU A 697 -1.04 -15.28 7.03
C LEU A 697 -0.27 -16.30 7.89
N THR A 698 0.71 -16.98 7.29
CA THR A 698 1.70 -17.82 7.97
C THR A 698 3.08 -17.45 7.47
N ALA A 699 3.94 -16.98 8.36
CA ALA A 699 5.32 -16.60 8.06
C ALA A 699 6.24 -17.08 9.18
N LEU A 700 7.28 -17.84 8.83
CA LEU A 700 8.26 -18.37 9.77
C LEU A 700 9.66 -18.07 9.25
N SER A 701 10.60 -17.77 10.15
CA SER A 701 12.01 -17.56 9.84
C SER A 701 12.91 -18.23 10.89
N LEU A 702 13.94 -18.92 10.42
CA LEU A 702 15.07 -19.39 11.22
C LEU A 702 16.34 -18.74 10.72
N GLY A 703 17.02 -18.00 11.59
CA GLY A 703 18.24 -17.27 11.31
C GLY A 703 19.43 -17.77 12.14
N ILE A 704 20.60 -17.64 11.57
CA ILE A 704 21.89 -17.84 12.23
C ILE A 704 22.78 -16.64 11.92
N ASP A 705 23.37 -16.05 12.96
CA ASP A 705 24.34 -14.97 12.85
C ASP A 705 25.64 -15.32 13.53
N TYR A 706 26.77 -15.06 12.84
CA TYR A 706 28.13 -15.32 13.35
C TYR A 706 29.01 -14.08 13.14
N ASN A 707 29.50 -13.53 14.25
CA ASN A 707 30.30 -12.32 14.29
C ASN A 707 31.68 -12.57 14.84
N VAL A 708 32.74 -12.35 14.07
CA VAL A 708 34.11 -12.61 14.49
C VAL A 708 35.08 -11.59 13.89
N ASN A 709 35.87 -10.93 14.72
CA ASN A 709 36.98 -10.05 14.30
C ASN A 709 36.55 -9.02 13.19
N GLY A 710 35.34 -8.46 13.30
CA GLY A 710 34.79 -7.48 12.33
C GLY A 710 34.28 -8.11 11.04
N TRP A 711 34.14 -9.43 10.97
CA TRP A 711 33.32 -10.14 9.99
C TRP A 711 31.94 -10.44 10.56
N PHE A 712 30.95 -10.36 9.71
CA PHE A 712 29.55 -10.68 9.99
C PHE A 712 29.06 -11.65 8.95
N PHE A 713 28.46 -12.76 9.39
CA PHE A 713 27.84 -13.76 8.53
C PHE A 713 26.43 -14.00 9.07
N GLY A 714 25.44 -13.88 8.20
CA GLY A 714 24.06 -14.18 8.50
C GLY A 714 23.46 -15.08 7.44
N ALA A 715 22.59 -15.98 7.84
CA ALA A 715 21.77 -16.78 6.93
C ALA A 715 20.39 -16.98 7.53
N ASN A 716 19.33 -16.88 6.70
CA ASN A 716 17.98 -17.21 7.14
C ASN A 716 17.25 -18.08 6.12
N VAL A 717 16.40 -18.93 6.67
CA VAL A 717 15.43 -19.70 5.90
C VAL A 717 14.05 -19.22 6.29
N ASN A 718 13.33 -18.68 5.34
CA ASN A 718 12.00 -18.11 5.50
C ASN A 718 10.96 -19.03 4.84
N TYR A 719 9.88 -19.32 5.53
CA TYR A 719 8.73 -20.06 5.02
C TYR A 719 7.49 -19.18 5.03
N TYR A 720 6.74 -19.17 3.92
CA TYR A 720 5.52 -18.40 3.77
C TYR A 720 4.40 -19.27 3.25
N ASP A 721 3.20 -19.05 3.73
CA ASP A 721 2.00 -19.74 3.26
C ASP A 721 0.74 -18.91 3.51
N ARG A 722 -0.41 -19.38 2.96
CA ARG A 722 -1.72 -18.75 3.12
C ARG A 722 -1.71 -17.29 2.64
N VAL A 723 -1.17 -17.06 1.43
CA VAL A 723 -1.28 -15.78 0.72
C VAL A 723 -2.51 -15.83 -0.16
N TYR A 724 -3.41 -14.86 0.01
CA TYR A 724 -4.63 -14.73 -0.78
C TYR A 724 -4.52 -13.50 -1.68
N VAL A 725 -5.14 -13.57 -2.87
CA VAL A 725 -5.24 -12.41 -3.78
C VAL A 725 -6.45 -11.56 -3.38
N ASP A 726 -6.50 -10.29 -3.82
CA ASP A 726 -7.71 -9.47 -3.66
C ASP A 726 -8.88 -10.14 -4.39
N PHE A 727 -9.97 -10.36 -3.67
CA PHE A 727 -11.16 -10.97 -4.27
C PHE A 727 -11.89 -9.98 -5.19
N SER A 728 -12.61 -10.53 -6.18
CA SER A 728 -13.46 -9.69 -7.02
C SER A 728 -14.77 -9.37 -6.30
N GLU A 729 -14.95 -8.11 -5.93
CA GLU A 729 -16.19 -7.61 -5.34
C GLU A 729 -17.35 -7.72 -6.34
N PHE A 730 -17.07 -7.48 -7.63
CA PHE A 730 -18.08 -7.57 -8.68
C PHE A 730 -18.71 -8.95 -8.79
N ARG A 731 -17.88 -10.03 -8.81
CA ARG A 731 -18.41 -11.41 -8.89
C ARG A 731 -19.12 -11.88 -7.62
N ARG A 732 -18.99 -11.12 -6.53
CA ARG A 732 -19.62 -11.41 -5.23
C ARG A 732 -20.85 -10.54 -4.94
N LEU A 733 -21.30 -9.75 -5.91
CA LEU A 733 -22.51 -8.96 -5.78
C LEU A 733 -23.76 -9.87 -5.71
N SER A 734 -24.69 -9.50 -4.85
CA SER A 734 -25.92 -10.28 -4.64
C SER A 734 -26.84 -10.35 -5.87
N ASN A 735 -26.70 -9.43 -6.82
CA ASN A 735 -27.42 -9.47 -8.11
C ASN A 735 -26.65 -10.21 -9.21
N ILE A 736 -25.40 -10.55 -9.01
CA ILE A 736 -24.55 -11.29 -9.96
C ILE A 736 -24.51 -12.78 -9.64
N LEU A 737 -24.54 -13.13 -8.35
CA LEU A 737 -24.54 -14.53 -7.91
C LEU A 737 -25.82 -15.25 -8.30
N THR A 738 -25.69 -16.51 -8.72
CA THR A 738 -26.82 -17.35 -9.13
C THR A 738 -27.81 -17.53 -7.98
N PRO A 739 -29.09 -17.19 -8.17
CA PRO A 739 -30.11 -17.41 -7.16
C PRO A 739 -30.66 -18.84 -7.21
N TYR A 740 -30.74 -19.52 -6.08
CA TYR A 740 -31.38 -20.81 -5.88
C TYR A 740 -32.53 -20.62 -4.93
N ILE A 741 -33.76 -20.99 -5.37
CA ILE A 741 -34.97 -20.76 -4.60
C ILE A 741 -35.42 -22.09 -3.97
N SER A 742 -35.78 -22.07 -2.68
CA SER A 742 -36.33 -23.24 -1.98
C SER A 742 -37.53 -23.78 -2.74
N SER A 743 -37.55 -25.10 -2.90
CA SER A 743 -38.69 -25.84 -3.50
C SER A 743 -39.82 -26.08 -2.51
N GLY A 744 -39.66 -25.66 -1.23
CA GLY A 744 -40.59 -26.02 -0.14
C GLY A 744 -40.39 -27.46 0.39
N ALA A 745 -39.57 -28.28 -0.28
CA ALA A 745 -39.18 -29.59 0.22
C ALA A 745 -38.05 -29.46 1.26
N VAL A 746 -37.97 -30.45 2.15
CA VAL A 746 -36.86 -30.51 3.13
C VAL A 746 -36.06 -31.81 2.93
N ASP A 747 -34.76 -31.74 3.25
CA ASP A 747 -33.88 -32.91 3.26
C ASP A 747 -34.16 -33.83 4.46
N ALA A 748 -33.43 -34.93 4.57
CA ALA A 748 -33.54 -35.88 5.68
C ALA A 748 -33.24 -35.30 7.08
N ASN A 749 -32.56 -34.13 7.13
CA ASN A 749 -32.22 -33.42 8.35
C ASN A 749 -33.20 -32.26 8.67
N GLY A 750 -34.19 -32.04 7.81
CA GLY A 750 -35.16 -30.96 7.93
C GLY A 750 -34.72 -29.61 7.35
N ASN A 751 -33.60 -29.54 6.59
CA ASN A 751 -33.16 -28.33 5.93
C ASN A 751 -33.90 -28.11 4.61
N PRO A 752 -34.16 -26.83 4.21
CA PRO A 752 -34.80 -26.53 2.93
C PRO A 752 -33.96 -27.05 1.74
N SER A 753 -34.67 -27.60 0.71
CA SER A 753 -34.03 -28.07 -0.51
C SER A 753 -34.01 -26.96 -1.57
N PHE A 754 -32.84 -26.67 -2.14
CA PHE A 754 -32.61 -25.61 -3.13
C PHE A 754 -32.29 -26.15 -4.54
N GLY A 755 -32.29 -27.46 -4.73
CA GLY A 755 -31.98 -28.07 -6.02
C GLY A 755 -30.49 -27.92 -6.42
N VAL A 756 -29.61 -27.58 -5.50
CA VAL A 756 -28.17 -27.46 -5.71
C VAL A 756 -27.41 -28.18 -4.59
N ASP A 757 -26.34 -28.88 -4.92
CA ASP A 757 -25.49 -29.55 -3.93
C ASP A 757 -24.42 -28.61 -3.40
N GLU A 758 -23.81 -28.98 -2.27
CA GLU A 758 -22.75 -28.17 -1.62
C GLU A 758 -21.51 -28.05 -2.47
N ALA A 759 -21.16 -29.03 -3.28
CA ALA A 759 -19.97 -29.00 -4.13
C ALA A 759 -20.13 -27.99 -5.26
N THR A 760 -21.28 -27.97 -5.90
CA THR A 760 -21.64 -26.98 -6.92
C THR A 760 -21.66 -25.56 -6.34
N LEU A 761 -22.25 -25.39 -5.14
CA LEU A 761 -22.31 -24.09 -4.47
C LEU A 761 -20.91 -23.60 -4.05
N ALA A 762 -20.05 -24.50 -3.58
CA ALA A 762 -18.67 -24.17 -3.23
C ALA A 762 -17.82 -23.80 -4.48
N THR A 763 -18.10 -24.40 -5.63
CA THR A 763 -17.36 -24.14 -6.87
C THR A 763 -17.79 -22.86 -7.56
N ASN A 764 -19.09 -22.64 -7.69
CA ASN A 764 -19.67 -21.59 -8.51
C ASN A 764 -20.16 -20.38 -7.68
N GLY A 765 -20.39 -20.57 -6.39
CA GLY A 765 -21.11 -19.62 -5.56
C GLY A 765 -22.61 -19.60 -5.85
N GLY A 766 -23.36 -18.86 -5.03
CA GLY A 766 -24.79 -18.64 -5.20
C GLY A 766 -25.47 -18.14 -3.92
N ILE A 767 -26.70 -17.73 -4.06
CA ILE A 767 -27.55 -17.31 -2.95
C ILE A 767 -28.76 -18.22 -2.86
N LEU A 768 -28.95 -18.86 -1.71
CA LEU A 768 -30.11 -19.71 -1.38
C LEU A 768 -31.18 -18.83 -0.75
N TYR A 769 -32.32 -18.71 -1.41
CA TYR A 769 -33.47 -17.92 -0.95
C TYR A 769 -34.56 -18.82 -0.40
N ASN A 770 -35.08 -18.52 0.78
CA ASN A 770 -36.31 -19.10 1.28
C ASN A 770 -37.50 -18.68 0.41
N GLU A 771 -38.65 -19.35 0.55
CA GLU A 771 -39.90 -19.04 -0.17
C GLU A 771 -40.41 -17.62 0.11
N ASP A 772 -40.07 -17.03 1.26
CA ASP A 772 -40.45 -15.66 1.61
C ASP A 772 -39.48 -14.60 1.04
N GLY A 773 -38.41 -15.02 0.34
CA GLY A 773 -37.40 -14.19 -0.24
C GLY A 773 -36.26 -13.79 0.70
N SER A 774 -36.27 -14.27 1.95
CA SER A 774 -35.11 -14.09 2.83
C SER A 774 -33.94 -14.95 2.39
N ILE A 775 -32.68 -14.45 2.60
CA ILE A 775 -31.47 -15.22 2.29
C ILE A 775 -31.27 -16.29 3.37
N TYR A 776 -31.33 -17.58 3.00
CA TYR A 776 -31.01 -18.72 3.86
C TYR A 776 -29.48 -18.85 4.00
N LYS A 777 -28.75 -18.83 2.88
CA LYS A 777 -27.30 -18.93 2.84
C LYS A 777 -26.79 -18.20 1.58
N ALA A 778 -25.73 -17.44 1.72
CA ALA A 778 -24.98 -16.93 0.59
C ALA A 778 -23.58 -17.50 0.64
N GLN A 779 -23.07 -17.99 -0.48
CA GLN A 779 -21.75 -18.57 -0.59
C GLN A 779 -21.12 -18.11 -1.91
N THR A 780 -19.85 -17.78 -1.87
CA THR A 780 -19.08 -17.44 -3.08
C THR A 780 -18.13 -18.58 -3.43
N ALA A 781 -17.66 -18.58 -4.67
CA ALA A 781 -16.54 -19.42 -5.02
C ALA A 781 -15.35 -19.09 -4.11
N GLU A 782 -14.51 -20.06 -3.85
CA GLU A 782 -13.35 -19.91 -2.96
C GLU A 782 -12.40 -18.81 -3.49
N GLN A 783 -11.97 -17.93 -2.59
CA GLN A 783 -10.98 -16.88 -2.91
C GLN A 783 -9.65 -17.52 -3.33
N THR A 784 -9.06 -16.99 -4.39
CA THR A 784 -7.80 -17.53 -4.92
C THR A 784 -6.68 -17.42 -3.88
N ARG A 785 -6.11 -18.59 -3.53
CA ARG A 785 -4.92 -18.73 -2.70
C ARG A 785 -3.73 -19.04 -3.59
N VAL A 786 -2.63 -18.32 -3.41
CA VAL A 786 -1.40 -18.57 -4.16
C VAL A 786 -0.47 -19.51 -3.39
N LYS A 787 0.46 -20.12 -4.12
CA LYS A 787 1.34 -21.17 -3.60
C LYS A 787 2.36 -20.58 -2.63
N GLY A 788 2.48 -21.15 -1.44
CA GLY A 788 3.52 -20.89 -0.46
C GLY A 788 4.86 -21.56 -0.78
N GLY A 789 5.87 -21.33 0.05
CA GLY A 789 7.19 -21.95 -0.11
C GLY A 789 8.29 -21.32 0.74
N PHE A 790 9.53 -21.63 0.36
CA PHE A 790 10.73 -21.22 1.09
C PHE A 790 11.56 -20.21 0.30
N LEU A 791 12.15 -19.25 1.01
CA LEU A 791 13.22 -18.38 0.54
C LEU A 791 14.42 -18.52 1.47
N VAL A 792 15.63 -18.44 0.92
CA VAL A 792 16.88 -18.48 1.67
C VAL A 792 17.67 -17.22 1.38
N ASP A 793 18.09 -16.52 2.43
CA ASP A 793 18.84 -15.27 2.33
C ASP A 793 20.19 -15.39 3.03
N LEU A 794 21.21 -14.73 2.50
CA LEU A 794 22.55 -14.65 3.06
C LEU A 794 23.00 -13.21 3.21
N ASN A 795 23.77 -12.95 4.28
CA ASN A 795 24.42 -11.67 4.52
C ASN A 795 25.88 -11.90 4.92
N VAL A 796 26.80 -11.17 4.28
CA VAL A 796 28.23 -11.19 4.62
C VAL A 796 28.72 -9.76 4.69
N GLY A 797 29.27 -9.38 5.83
CA GLY A 797 29.81 -8.03 6.03
C GLY A 797 31.22 -8.04 6.61
N ARG A 798 31.95 -6.96 6.33
CA ARG A 798 33.29 -6.70 6.89
C ARG A 798 33.39 -5.26 7.32
N TYR A 799 33.70 -5.02 8.59
CA TYR A 799 34.02 -3.71 9.14
C TYR A 799 35.53 -3.61 9.39
N ILE A 800 36.14 -2.56 8.82
CA ILE A 800 37.59 -2.31 8.87
C ILE A 800 37.81 -0.95 9.51
N ARG A 801 38.45 -0.90 10.66
CA ARG A 801 38.93 0.35 11.27
C ARG A 801 40.23 0.77 10.60
N LEU A 802 40.26 2.00 10.12
CA LEU A 802 41.44 2.62 9.53
C LEU A 802 42.06 3.61 10.51
N LYS A 803 43.23 4.13 10.19
CA LYS A 803 43.90 5.17 11.01
C LYS A 803 43.09 6.47 11.01
N ASN A 804 43.29 7.29 12.05
CA ASN A 804 42.67 8.61 12.22
C ASN A 804 41.12 8.59 12.30
N GLY A 805 40.54 7.58 12.95
CA GLY A 805 39.10 7.48 13.17
C GLY A 805 38.30 7.13 11.94
N ARG A 806 38.93 6.86 10.80
CA ARG A 806 38.25 6.45 9.55
C ARG A 806 37.81 5.00 9.62
N SER A 807 36.80 4.65 8.86
CA SER A 807 36.32 3.26 8.73
C SER A 807 35.85 2.94 7.32
N LEU A 808 35.97 1.66 6.96
CA LEU A 808 35.43 1.10 5.74
C LEU A 808 34.51 -0.08 6.11
N SER A 809 33.31 -0.05 5.59
CA SER A 809 32.33 -1.14 5.75
C SER A 809 32.01 -1.70 4.37
N LEU A 810 32.07 -3.01 4.26
CA LEU A 810 31.69 -3.78 3.07
C LEU A 810 30.55 -4.70 3.45
N ASN A 811 29.49 -4.76 2.67
CA ASN A 811 28.35 -5.63 2.92
C ASN A 811 27.84 -6.22 1.62
N LEU A 812 27.60 -7.53 1.60
CA LEU A 812 26.93 -8.25 0.53
C LEU A 812 25.72 -8.95 1.11
N THR A 813 24.56 -8.61 0.62
CA THR A 813 23.31 -9.30 0.93
C THR A 813 22.84 -10.04 -0.32
N VAL A 814 22.45 -11.29 -0.18
CA VAL A 814 21.85 -12.11 -1.23
C VAL A 814 20.49 -12.55 -0.74
N ASN A 815 19.43 -12.15 -1.44
CA ASN A 815 18.08 -12.62 -1.18
C ASN A 815 17.68 -13.67 -2.22
N ASN A 816 16.85 -14.63 -1.79
CA ASN A 816 16.39 -15.74 -2.62
C ASN A 816 17.56 -16.49 -3.29
N LEU A 817 18.50 -16.96 -2.45
CA LEU A 817 19.70 -17.68 -2.88
C LEU A 817 19.39 -18.88 -3.79
N LEU A 818 18.28 -19.56 -3.54
CA LEU A 818 17.84 -20.73 -4.31
C LEU A 818 17.13 -20.38 -5.63
N ASN A 819 17.00 -19.09 -5.95
CA ASN A 819 16.32 -18.59 -7.13
C ASN A 819 14.90 -19.14 -7.31
N ASN A 820 14.12 -19.18 -6.23
CA ASN A 820 12.73 -19.60 -6.30
C ASN A 820 11.89 -18.51 -7.01
N THR A 821 11.53 -18.72 -8.25
CA THR A 821 10.75 -17.78 -9.09
C THR A 821 9.24 -18.04 -9.06
N ASN A 822 8.79 -19.03 -8.28
CA ASN A 822 7.39 -19.45 -8.20
C ASN A 822 6.67 -18.94 -6.95
N MET A 823 7.29 -18.05 -6.20
CA MET A 823 6.69 -17.44 -5.01
C MET A 823 5.86 -16.22 -5.38
N SER A 824 4.54 -16.36 -5.37
CA SER A 824 3.65 -15.22 -5.56
C SER A 824 3.53 -14.41 -4.25
N THR A 825 3.63 -13.09 -4.37
CA THR A 825 3.45 -12.13 -3.26
C THR A 825 2.00 -11.67 -3.11
N GLY A 826 1.11 -12.07 -4.02
CA GLY A 826 -0.29 -11.67 -4.08
C GLY A 826 -0.73 -11.33 -5.50
N GLY A 827 -1.78 -10.58 -5.61
CA GLY A 827 -2.41 -10.20 -6.87
C GLY A 827 -3.87 -9.89 -6.64
N TYR A 828 -4.65 -9.96 -7.69
CA TYR A 828 -6.09 -9.70 -7.63
C TYR A 828 -6.89 -10.55 -8.60
N GLU A 829 -8.07 -10.97 -8.17
CA GLU A 829 -9.10 -11.50 -9.06
C GLU A 829 -9.62 -10.36 -9.94
N GLN A 830 -9.77 -10.60 -11.23
CA GLN A 830 -10.27 -9.57 -12.14
C GLN A 830 -11.75 -9.26 -11.85
N ASN A 831 -12.12 -7.97 -11.72
CA ASN A 831 -13.51 -7.51 -11.52
C ASN A 831 -14.31 -7.57 -12.81
N ARG A 832 -14.49 -8.82 -13.32
CA ARG A 832 -15.22 -9.17 -14.53
C ARG A 832 -15.96 -10.48 -14.33
N GLY A 833 -17.16 -10.61 -14.92
CA GLY A 833 -17.95 -11.84 -14.85
C GLY A 833 -17.55 -12.86 -15.90
N ASP A 834 -17.79 -14.15 -15.62
CA ASP A 834 -17.61 -15.26 -16.55
C ASP A 834 -18.78 -15.38 -17.55
N TYR A 835 -19.80 -14.56 -17.37
CA TYR A 835 -20.95 -14.44 -18.25
C TYR A 835 -21.06 -13.01 -18.78
N TYR A 836 -21.77 -12.85 -19.89
CA TYR A 836 -22.28 -11.54 -20.28
C TYR A 836 -23.49 -11.21 -19.39
N TYR A 837 -23.69 -9.95 -19.08
CA TYR A 837 -24.84 -9.48 -18.32
C TYR A 837 -25.53 -8.42 -19.14
N ASP A 838 -26.86 -8.49 -19.26
CA ASP A 838 -27.71 -7.48 -19.89
C ASP A 838 -28.75 -7.01 -18.86
N ASN A 839 -28.72 -5.73 -18.54
CA ASN A 839 -29.59 -5.11 -17.52
C ASN A 839 -29.61 -5.85 -16.16
N GLY A 840 -28.48 -6.48 -15.78
CA GLY A 840 -28.33 -7.26 -14.53
C GLY A 840 -28.83 -8.71 -14.66
N GLU A 841 -29.29 -9.15 -15.82
CA GLU A 841 -29.61 -10.55 -16.09
C GLU A 841 -28.41 -11.28 -16.71
N GLN A 842 -28.16 -12.52 -16.26
CA GLN A 842 -27.09 -13.36 -16.76
C GLN A 842 -27.42 -13.83 -18.18
N GLY A 843 -26.57 -13.50 -19.15
CA GLY A 843 -26.61 -13.97 -20.52
C GLY A 843 -25.66 -15.13 -20.79
N ASP A 844 -25.11 -15.21 -22.00
CA ASP A 844 -24.24 -16.29 -22.44
C ASP A 844 -22.94 -16.36 -21.66
N ALA A 845 -22.40 -17.58 -21.48
CA ALA A 845 -21.09 -17.80 -20.91
C ALA A 845 -19.99 -17.23 -21.83
N ARG A 846 -18.96 -16.67 -21.23
CA ARG A 846 -17.78 -16.21 -21.96
C ARG A 846 -16.82 -17.37 -22.25
N THR A 847 -16.13 -17.32 -23.35
CA THR A 847 -15.04 -18.28 -23.67
C THR A 847 -13.86 -18.09 -22.71
N TYR A 848 -13.48 -16.85 -22.42
CA TYR A 848 -12.45 -16.54 -21.42
C TYR A 848 -13.03 -16.51 -20.02
N VAL A 849 -12.53 -17.39 -19.14
CA VAL A 849 -13.04 -17.56 -17.76
C VAL A 849 -12.22 -16.70 -16.79
N PHE A 850 -12.74 -15.54 -16.41
CA PHE A 850 -12.04 -14.58 -15.54
C PHE A 850 -11.81 -15.09 -14.12
N SER A 851 -12.72 -15.92 -13.59
CA SER A 851 -12.58 -16.53 -12.26
C SER A 851 -11.38 -17.46 -12.13
N LYS A 852 -10.91 -18.03 -13.24
CA LYS A 852 -9.75 -18.92 -13.30
C LYS A 852 -8.45 -18.18 -13.64
N ASN A 853 -8.51 -16.88 -13.95
CA ASN A 853 -7.40 -16.09 -14.46
C ASN A 853 -7.13 -14.85 -13.58
N PRO A 854 -6.73 -15.00 -12.30
CA PRO A 854 -6.29 -13.88 -11.48
C PRO A 854 -4.99 -13.28 -12.05
N LYS A 855 -4.78 -12.00 -11.83
CA LYS A 855 -3.49 -11.36 -12.11
C LYS A 855 -2.60 -11.41 -10.89
N LEU A 856 -1.36 -11.85 -11.05
CA LEU A 856 -0.44 -12.16 -9.96
C LEU A 856 0.84 -11.31 -10.02
N TYR A 857 1.44 -11.10 -8.83
CA TYR A 857 2.78 -10.59 -8.65
C TYR A 857 3.67 -11.65 -8.02
N TYR A 858 4.96 -11.65 -8.36
CA TYR A 858 5.94 -12.60 -7.85
C TYR A 858 7.04 -11.91 -7.06
N ALA A 859 7.57 -12.62 -6.06
CA ALA A 859 8.77 -12.19 -5.34
C ALA A 859 9.96 -12.13 -6.29
N ASN A 860 10.91 -11.24 -6.01
CA ASN A 860 12.11 -11.12 -6.82
C ASN A 860 12.86 -12.46 -6.90
N ALA A 861 13.37 -12.80 -8.08
CA ALA A 861 14.34 -13.89 -8.29
C ALA A 861 15.58 -13.67 -7.41
N PHE A 862 16.58 -14.53 -7.60
CA PHE A 862 17.89 -14.30 -7.01
C PHE A 862 18.30 -12.83 -7.18
N ASN A 863 18.55 -12.14 -6.05
CA ASN A 863 19.02 -10.78 -6.11
C ASN A 863 20.12 -10.54 -5.07
N ALA A 864 21.09 -9.73 -5.48
CA ALA A 864 22.24 -9.37 -4.67
C ALA A 864 22.34 -7.87 -4.52
N PHE A 865 22.78 -7.44 -3.35
CA PHE A 865 23.07 -6.05 -3.04
C PHE A 865 24.46 -5.96 -2.41
N PHE A 866 25.37 -5.24 -3.06
CA PHE A 866 26.71 -4.98 -2.56
C PHE A 866 26.84 -3.52 -2.18
N ASN A 867 27.33 -3.24 -0.98
CA ASN A 867 27.44 -1.91 -0.40
C ASN A 867 28.85 -1.65 0.13
N VAL A 868 29.40 -0.50 -0.16
CA VAL A 868 30.67 0.01 0.34
C VAL A 868 30.42 1.34 1.02
N ALA A 869 30.72 1.48 2.30
CA ALA A 869 30.60 2.73 3.03
C ALA A 869 31.95 3.14 3.62
N TYR A 870 32.35 4.37 3.36
CA TYR A 870 33.61 4.97 3.85
C TYR A 870 33.29 6.19 4.70
N LYS A 871 33.70 6.14 5.96
CA LYS A 871 33.57 7.23 6.93
C LYS A 871 34.90 7.87 7.20
N PHE A 872 34.95 9.24 7.17
CA PHE A 872 36.20 10.02 7.36
C PHE A 872 35.96 11.42 7.96
#